data_0805a61c49b5054a9ea3560c05680188
#
_entry.id   0805a61c49b5054a9ea3560c05680188
#
_cell.length_a   1.000
_cell.length_b   1.000
_cell.length_c   1.000
_cell.angle_alpha   90.00
_cell.angle_beta   90.00
_cell.angle_gamma   90.00
#
_symmetry.space_group_name_H-M   'P 1'
#
loop_
_entity.id
_entity.type
_entity.pdbx_description
1 polymer ?
#
loop_
_entity_poly.entity_id
_entity_poly.type
_entity_poly.pdbx_seq_one_letter_code
_entity_poly.pdbx_strand_id
1 'polypeptide(L)'
;MDQLIIDMESAIKSSKLSAFQKDIARGEVAEVLKEGFPDNHCHQKETKVVRELKEKPVFYLKADKGNSVVIVDKSDYDKQLQEKIDSGPYRSKREDPLKEMVDEVNKVLDKCSPILDFAPRDLKVSAPSIPRIKGLPKIHKPGNEMREIVSAVNAPSEKVAKWLVKEFQNMPKQIISRSVANGQEFIDKLRTSGSIEDDEIMVSFDVSALFPSVPLKEAINLLEDWLYSQRGGSNWNLKVRNFRTMINLCMDQGYFKFRDKFYRQTQGAPMGNPLSPFLCEIFMSDFEEKIAEMGLLPDRWWRYVDDIFCVIKKNFLPTLFNAINNVHKNIKFTCEEEKEGRIAFLDVLIIRESGSVSFEIYRKPTNTMRVIPNTSNHSYQHKMAAFHHMVHRLQTYPLSEKGRSKELHYIFEIARVNGYGSSTIQAIIDKKARLRYRESFTLLSPSTKENPQRRSADFNSVNSQILRTKLNKFGIDLVFSSRHNQLKSLLGSTKDSLKPLEKSGIYKITCPGPCQMVYIGQTRRKLEVRFKEHLAAGKRLASKRKPQENSTLKVDKCRSSVGKHILETGHQIGLEDISLVRNINSRSFKFDVAESLEIYKQASSSLLNEDKGDGFSKLFQFADRNHKSQNIDTGRPVHTTQVEHRKKKQTSIVRYLRYDS
;
A
#
# COMPACT_ATOMS: atom_id res chain seq x y z
N MET A 1 16.47 13.18 -9.90
CA MET A 1 16.12 14.60 -9.78
C MET A 1 14.65 14.86 -10.10
N ASP A 2 14.17 14.51 -11.27
CA ASP A 2 12.80 14.78 -11.76
C ASP A 2 11.68 14.45 -10.76
N GLN A 3 11.71 13.24 -10.16
CA GLN A 3 10.67 12.83 -9.21
C GLN A 3 10.63 13.75 -7.99
N LEU A 4 11.77 14.20 -7.52
CA LEU A 4 11.85 15.13 -6.41
C LEU A 4 11.26 16.50 -6.79
N ILE A 5 11.57 17.00 -7.98
CA ILE A 5 11.00 18.25 -8.51
C ILE A 5 9.48 18.15 -8.62
N ILE A 6 8.98 17.04 -9.18
CA ILE A 6 7.53 16.75 -9.28
C ILE A 6 6.89 16.75 -7.89
N ASP A 7 7.51 16.10 -6.91
CA ASP A 7 6.98 16.01 -5.56
C ASP A 7 6.95 17.36 -4.86
N MET A 8 8.03 18.14 -4.95
CA MET A 8 8.12 19.46 -4.32
C MET A 8 7.14 20.46 -4.96
N GLU A 9 7.14 20.56 -6.28
CA GLU A 9 6.22 21.48 -6.98
C GLU A 9 4.75 21.10 -6.74
N SER A 10 4.43 19.79 -6.75
CA SER A 10 3.07 19.32 -6.44
C SER A 10 2.66 19.65 -5.00
N ALA A 11 3.58 19.54 -4.04
CA ALA A 11 3.31 19.86 -2.65
C ALA A 11 3.03 21.37 -2.48
N ILE A 12 3.83 22.23 -3.12
CA ILE A 12 3.67 23.68 -3.10
C ILE A 12 2.38 24.09 -3.83
N LYS A 13 2.16 23.58 -5.06
CA LYS A 13 0.98 23.92 -5.88
C LYS A 13 -0.33 23.57 -5.19
N SER A 14 -0.38 22.41 -4.53
CA SER A 14 -1.57 21.91 -3.83
C SER A 14 -1.78 22.50 -2.42
N SER A 15 -0.86 23.34 -1.93
CA SER A 15 -0.97 24.00 -0.63
C SER A 15 -1.98 25.15 -0.65
N LYS A 16 -2.47 25.55 0.53
CA LYS A 16 -3.35 26.70 0.71
C LYS A 16 -2.60 28.05 0.74
N LEU A 17 -1.31 28.05 0.44
CA LEU A 17 -0.46 29.24 0.44
C LEU A 17 -0.90 30.24 -0.64
N SER A 18 -0.68 31.54 -0.38
CA SER A 18 -0.80 32.59 -1.39
C SER A 18 0.21 32.41 -2.53
N ALA A 19 -0.01 33.05 -3.68
CA ALA A 19 0.91 32.99 -4.82
C ALA A 19 2.33 33.43 -4.41
N PHE A 20 2.44 34.51 -3.65
CA PHE A 20 3.71 35.04 -3.14
C PHE A 20 4.41 34.03 -2.20
N GLN A 21 3.70 33.45 -1.26
CA GLN A 21 4.26 32.44 -0.36
C GLN A 21 4.72 31.16 -1.12
N LYS A 22 3.98 30.76 -2.17
CA LYS A 22 4.39 29.66 -3.05
C LYS A 22 5.71 29.96 -3.77
N ASP A 23 5.91 31.19 -4.19
CA ASP A 23 7.16 31.59 -4.85
C ASP A 23 8.35 31.63 -3.89
N ILE A 24 8.15 32.09 -2.65
CA ILE A 24 9.18 32.00 -1.60
C ILE A 24 9.51 30.53 -1.32
N ALA A 25 8.49 29.64 -1.17
CA ALA A 25 8.70 28.22 -0.94
C ALA A 25 9.47 27.55 -2.08
N ARG A 26 9.23 27.94 -3.35
CA ARG A 26 10.03 27.50 -4.50
C ARG A 26 11.47 27.98 -4.41
N GLY A 27 11.71 29.20 -3.95
CA GLY A 27 13.05 29.76 -3.69
C GLY A 27 13.83 28.89 -2.69
N GLU A 28 13.21 28.57 -1.55
CA GLU A 28 13.82 27.73 -0.51
C GLU A 28 14.15 26.31 -1.04
N VAL A 29 13.28 25.74 -1.88
CA VAL A 29 13.55 24.45 -2.54
C VAL A 29 14.69 24.58 -3.54
N ALA A 30 14.70 25.66 -4.35
CA ALA A 30 15.73 25.91 -5.34
C ALA A 30 17.13 26.02 -4.75
N GLU A 31 17.27 26.64 -3.56
CA GLU A 31 18.54 26.70 -2.83
C GLU A 31 19.09 25.30 -2.55
N VAL A 32 18.27 24.41 -2.00
CA VAL A 32 18.70 23.02 -1.70
C VAL A 32 19.06 22.26 -2.98
N LEU A 33 18.32 22.50 -4.07
CA LEU A 33 18.62 21.86 -5.36
C LEU A 33 19.90 22.40 -6.00
N LYS A 34 20.28 23.66 -5.75
CA LYS A 34 21.55 24.25 -6.22
C LYS A 34 22.78 23.64 -5.58
N GLU A 35 22.74 23.34 -4.28
CA GLU A 35 23.82 22.72 -3.55
C GLU A 35 24.17 21.31 -4.11
N GLY A 36 23.25 20.76 -4.90
CA GLY A 36 23.42 19.43 -5.51
C GLY A 36 23.21 18.30 -4.51
N PHE A 37 23.14 17.10 -5.03
CA PHE A 37 23.13 15.89 -4.20
C PHE A 37 24.58 15.37 -4.15
N PRO A 38 25.07 14.93 -2.99
CA PRO A 38 26.38 14.33 -2.92
C PRO A 38 26.46 13.17 -3.93
N ASP A 39 27.47 13.21 -4.76
CA ASP A 39 27.71 12.18 -5.76
C ASP A 39 27.92 10.83 -5.04
N ASN A 40 26.93 9.97 -5.12
CA ASN A 40 27.00 8.64 -4.53
C ASN A 40 27.81 7.72 -5.43
N HIS A 41 29.14 7.83 -5.41
CA HIS A 41 30.05 6.89 -6.07
C HIS A 41 29.85 5.41 -5.62
N CYS A 42 29.07 5.20 -4.56
CA CYS A 42 28.66 3.86 -4.11
C CYS A 42 27.69 3.16 -5.07
N HIS A 43 26.92 3.91 -5.88
CA HIS A 43 25.86 3.35 -6.72
C HIS A 43 26.30 2.48 -7.88
N GLN A 44 27.53 2.60 -8.39
CA GLN A 44 27.98 1.80 -9.54
C GLN A 44 28.14 0.32 -9.17
N LYS A 45 28.72 0.03 -8.01
CA LYS A 45 28.88 -1.35 -7.52
C LYS A 45 27.53 -1.97 -7.18
N GLU A 46 26.67 -1.23 -6.50
CA GLU A 46 25.33 -1.67 -6.15
C GLU A 46 24.45 -1.90 -7.40
N THR A 47 24.54 -1.04 -8.40
CA THR A 47 23.84 -1.20 -9.67
C THR A 47 24.28 -2.45 -10.42
N LYS A 48 25.58 -2.77 -10.41
CA LYS A 48 26.12 -4.00 -11.00
C LYS A 48 25.55 -5.23 -10.30
N VAL A 49 25.59 -5.26 -8.96
CA VAL A 49 25.03 -6.37 -8.16
C VAL A 49 23.53 -6.53 -8.41
N VAL A 50 22.76 -5.44 -8.45
CA VAL A 50 21.31 -5.51 -8.74
C VAL A 50 21.06 -6.08 -10.16
N ARG A 51 21.91 -5.76 -11.15
CA ARG A 51 21.81 -6.32 -12.50
C ARG A 51 22.06 -7.82 -12.49
N GLU A 52 23.15 -8.25 -11.86
CA GLU A 52 23.49 -9.67 -11.72
C GLU A 52 22.39 -10.47 -10.99
N LEU A 53 21.78 -9.88 -9.94
CA LEU A 53 20.67 -10.51 -9.23
C LEU A 53 19.41 -10.63 -10.09
N LYS A 54 19.15 -9.67 -11.00
CA LYS A 54 18.00 -9.71 -11.92
C LYS A 54 18.14 -10.81 -12.99
N GLU A 55 19.34 -11.12 -13.40
CA GLU A 55 19.64 -12.13 -14.43
C GLU A 55 19.42 -13.55 -13.90
N LYS A 56 19.46 -13.75 -12.59
CA LYS A 56 19.19 -15.07 -11.98
C LYS A 56 17.74 -15.50 -12.18
N PRO A 57 17.49 -16.78 -12.48
CA PRO A 57 16.14 -17.32 -12.69
C PRO A 57 15.37 -17.53 -11.37
N VAL A 58 15.49 -16.61 -10.42
CA VAL A 58 14.89 -16.68 -9.09
C VAL A 58 13.98 -15.49 -8.80
N PHE A 59 13.09 -15.65 -7.83
CA PHE A 59 12.35 -14.58 -7.19
C PHE A 59 12.88 -14.30 -5.78
N TYR A 60 12.92 -13.03 -5.42
CA TYR A 60 13.27 -12.57 -4.08
C TYR A 60 11.97 -12.14 -3.36
N LEU A 61 11.52 -12.96 -2.43
CA LEU A 61 10.21 -12.81 -1.79
C LEU A 61 10.37 -12.49 -0.32
N LYS A 62 9.39 -11.78 0.21
CA LYS A 62 9.22 -11.70 1.67
C LYS A 62 8.52 -12.99 2.13
N ALA A 63 9.02 -13.60 3.20
CA ALA A 63 8.31 -14.68 3.88
C ALA A 63 6.91 -14.22 4.37
N ASP A 64 5.98 -15.15 4.49
CA ASP A 64 4.63 -14.88 5.03
C ASP A 64 4.71 -14.32 6.46
N LYS A 65 5.52 -14.93 7.32
CA LYS A 65 5.80 -14.47 8.68
C LYS A 65 7.30 -14.19 8.87
N GLY A 66 7.60 -13.24 9.74
CA GLY A 66 8.97 -12.76 9.96
C GLY A 66 9.43 -11.75 8.90
N ASN A 67 10.66 -11.28 9.02
CA ASN A 67 11.27 -10.30 8.11
C ASN A 67 12.33 -10.93 7.18
N SER A 68 12.29 -12.24 6.99
CA SER A 68 13.24 -12.97 6.14
C SER A 68 12.92 -12.76 4.66
N VAL A 69 13.98 -12.69 3.85
CA VAL A 69 13.90 -12.77 2.39
C VAL A 69 14.07 -14.23 2.00
N VAL A 70 13.16 -14.71 1.17
CA VAL A 70 13.19 -16.08 0.63
C VAL A 70 13.58 -15.99 -0.85
N ILE A 71 14.53 -16.80 -1.27
CA ILE A 71 14.94 -16.95 -2.65
C ILE A 71 14.31 -18.25 -3.16
N VAL A 72 13.55 -18.15 -4.24
CA VAL A 72 12.83 -19.32 -4.83
C VAL A 72 13.05 -19.30 -6.33
N ASP A 73 13.34 -20.45 -6.92
CA ASP A 73 13.41 -20.61 -8.36
C ASP A 73 12.07 -20.23 -9.01
N LYS A 74 12.13 -19.58 -10.18
CA LYS A 74 10.91 -19.13 -10.88
C LYS A 74 10.02 -20.31 -11.27
N SER A 75 10.63 -21.41 -11.72
CA SER A 75 9.91 -22.66 -12.06
C SER A 75 9.20 -23.27 -10.84
N ASP A 76 9.90 -23.35 -9.71
CA ASP A 76 9.37 -23.92 -8.49
C ASP A 76 8.23 -23.08 -7.90
N TYR A 77 8.42 -21.74 -7.93
CA TYR A 77 7.37 -20.81 -7.53
C TYR A 77 6.11 -20.99 -8.38
N ASP A 78 6.27 -21.07 -9.71
CA ASP A 78 5.15 -21.20 -10.63
C ASP A 78 4.45 -22.54 -10.45
N LYS A 79 5.20 -23.62 -10.27
CA LYS A 79 4.67 -24.97 -10.01
C LYS A 79 3.88 -25.00 -8.72
N GLN A 80 4.45 -24.57 -7.60
CA GLN A 80 3.79 -24.56 -6.29
C GLN A 80 2.51 -23.72 -6.28
N LEU A 81 2.53 -22.55 -6.94
CA LEU A 81 1.36 -21.68 -7.00
C LEU A 81 0.28 -22.24 -7.94
N GLN A 82 0.67 -22.92 -9.05
CA GLN A 82 -0.27 -23.61 -9.93
C GLN A 82 -0.94 -24.78 -9.21
N GLU A 83 -0.18 -25.62 -8.50
CA GLU A 83 -0.72 -26.72 -7.70
C GLU A 83 -1.72 -26.22 -6.65
N LYS A 84 -1.43 -25.06 -6.04
CA LYS A 84 -2.33 -24.43 -5.07
C LYS A 84 -3.62 -23.91 -5.73
N ILE A 85 -3.54 -23.41 -6.96
CA ILE A 85 -4.70 -22.98 -7.74
C ILE A 85 -5.54 -24.19 -8.15
N ASP A 86 -4.90 -25.26 -8.61
CA ASP A 86 -5.58 -26.46 -9.11
C ASP A 86 -6.28 -27.24 -7.99
N SER A 87 -5.71 -27.25 -6.78
CA SER A 87 -6.29 -27.88 -5.60
C SER A 87 -7.26 -26.99 -4.81
N GLY A 88 -7.28 -25.68 -5.11
CA GLY A 88 -8.09 -24.70 -4.41
C GLY A 88 -9.48 -24.48 -5.02
N PRO A 89 -10.30 -23.61 -4.40
CA PRO A 89 -11.66 -23.33 -4.86
C PRO A 89 -11.66 -22.37 -6.06
N TYR A 90 -10.94 -22.71 -7.11
CA TYR A 90 -10.77 -21.87 -8.30
C TYR A 90 -11.19 -22.61 -9.56
N ARG A 91 -11.80 -21.89 -10.51
CA ARG A 91 -12.15 -22.40 -11.83
C ARG A 91 -11.46 -21.58 -12.91
N SER A 92 -10.89 -22.23 -13.90
CA SER A 92 -10.31 -21.54 -15.06
C SER A 92 -11.39 -20.88 -15.92
N LYS A 93 -11.04 -19.72 -16.51
CA LYS A 93 -11.86 -19.00 -17.49
C LYS A 93 -11.02 -18.80 -18.77
N ARG A 94 -11.57 -19.11 -19.95
CA ARG A 94 -10.83 -19.07 -21.23
C ARG A 94 -10.57 -17.64 -21.70
N GLU A 95 -11.56 -16.74 -21.51
CA GLU A 95 -11.52 -15.37 -22.01
C GLU A 95 -11.17 -14.37 -20.91
N ASP A 96 -10.62 -13.22 -21.32
CA ASP A 96 -10.34 -12.09 -20.45
C ASP A 96 -11.65 -11.50 -19.89
N PRO A 97 -11.93 -11.62 -18.57
CA PRO A 97 -13.19 -11.16 -17.99
C PRO A 97 -13.23 -9.64 -17.76
N LEU A 98 -12.18 -8.89 -18.07
CA LEU A 98 -12.08 -7.48 -17.66
C LEU A 98 -13.21 -6.62 -18.20
N LYS A 99 -13.59 -6.80 -19.46
CA LYS A 99 -14.68 -6.03 -20.08
C LYS A 99 -16.01 -6.32 -19.40
N GLU A 100 -16.33 -7.60 -19.20
CA GLU A 100 -17.52 -8.07 -18.49
C GLU A 100 -17.59 -7.47 -17.07
N MET A 101 -16.48 -7.54 -16.30
CA MET A 101 -16.39 -6.97 -14.97
C MET A 101 -16.65 -5.46 -14.94
N VAL A 102 -16.13 -4.72 -15.92
CA VAL A 102 -16.32 -3.26 -16.01
C VAL A 102 -17.77 -2.92 -16.38
N ASP A 103 -18.36 -3.63 -17.33
CA ASP A 103 -19.73 -3.42 -17.78
C ASP A 103 -20.74 -3.71 -16.66
N GLU A 104 -20.48 -4.75 -15.86
CA GLU A 104 -21.27 -5.11 -14.69
C GLU A 104 -21.18 -4.03 -13.60
N VAL A 105 -19.97 -3.52 -13.28
CA VAL A 105 -19.80 -2.38 -12.35
C VAL A 105 -20.59 -1.16 -12.83
N ASN A 106 -20.51 -0.83 -14.11
CA ASN A 106 -21.24 0.29 -14.68
C ASN A 106 -22.75 0.12 -14.49
N LYS A 107 -23.31 -1.05 -14.88
CA LYS A 107 -24.73 -1.39 -14.75
C LYS A 107 -25.21 -1.29 -13.29
N VAL A 108 -24.44 -1.83 -12.34
CA VAL A 108 -24.83 -1.79 -10.93
C VAL A 108 -24.75 -0.38 -10.38
N LEU A 109 -23.73 0.40 -10.70
CA LEU A 109 -23.60 1.79 -10.23
C LEU A 109 -24.70 2.69 -10.80
N ASP A 110 -25.07 2.49 -12.07
CA ASP A 110 -26.16 3.25 -12.69
C ASP A 110 -27.51 2.91 -12.03
N LYS A 111 -27.76 1.61 -11.72
CA LYS A 111 -28.94 1.16 -10.96
C LYS A 111 -28.99 1.71 -9.54
N CYS A 112 -27.86 1.75 -8.85
CA CYS A 112 -27.76 2.16 -7.46
C CYS A 112 -27.53 3.68 -7.29
N SER A 113 -27.48 4.45 -8.37
CA SER A 113 -27.26 5.90 -8.34
C SER A 113 -28.19 6.67 -7.39
N PRO A 114 -29.49 6.31 -7.19
CA PRO A 114 -30.38 7.05 -6.30
C PRO A 114 -30.00 7.06 -4.82
N ILE A 115 -29.11 6.15 -4.39
CA ILE A 115 -28.65 6.10 -2.98
C ILE A 115 -27.29 6.75 -2.77
N LEU A 116 -26.66 7.25 -3.83
CA LEU A 116 -25.34 7.87 -3.77
C LEU A 116 -25.50 9.39 -3.66
N ASP A 117 -24.87 9.99 -2.65
CA ASP A 117 -24.82 11.43 -2.45
C ASP A 117 -23.81 12.14 -3.37
N PHE A 118 -23.25 11.41 -4.35
CA PHE A 118 -22.20 11.85 -5.29
C PHE A 118 -22.34 11.11 -6.63
N ALA A 119 -21.58 11.56 -7.62
CA ALA A 119 -21.68 10.99 -8.97
C ALA A 119 -21.15 9.54 -9.01
N PRO A 120 -21.88 8.56 -9.61
CA PRO A 120 -21.45 7.17 -9.74
C PRO A 120 -20.06 6.99 -10.35
N ARG A 121 -19.64 7.91 -11.23
CA ARG A 121 -18.29 7.93 -11.84
C ARG A 121 -17.15 7.96 -10.83
N ASP A 122 -17.39 8.47 -9.60
CA ASP A 122 -16.34 8.57 -8.57
C ASP A 122 -15.99 7.21 -7.97
N LEU A 123 -16.91 6.25 -8.04
CA LEU A 123 -16.68 4.85 -7.69
C LEU A 123 -16.07 4.02 -8.85
N LYS A 124 -16.00 4.55 -10.06
CA LYS A 124 -15.39 3.85 -11.20
C LYS A 124 -13.86 3.96 -11.15
N VAL A 125 -13.18 2.83 -11.37
CA VAL A 125 -11.73 2.79 -11.49
C VAL A 125 -11.33 3.27 -12.88
N SER A 126 -10.44 4.26 -12.98
CA SER A 126 -10.14 4.91 -14.27
C SER A 126 -9.34 4.02 -15.23
N ALA A 127 -8.43 3.19 -14.68
CA ALA A 127 -7.64 2.21 -15.45
C ALA A 127 -7.77 0.83 -14.79
N PRO A 128 -8.93 0.18 -14.94
CA PRO A 128 -9.17 -1.11 -14.31
C PRO A 128 -8.28 -2.20 -14.90
N SER A 129 -7.86 -3.12 -14.04
CA SER A 129 -7.09 -4.30 -14.41
C SER A 129 -7.60 -5.53 -13.65
N ILE A 130 -7.39 -6.71 -14.22
CA ILE A 130 -7.71 -7.95 -13.52
C ILE A 130 -6.78 -8.09 -12.32
N PRO A 131 -7.30 -8.45 -11.11
CA PRO A 131 -6.52 -8.85 -9.97
C PRO A 131 -5.47 -9.90 -10.35
N ARG A 132 -4.31 -9.87 -9.70
CA ARG A 132 -3.22 -10.82 -9.93
C ARG A 132 -2.86 -11.52 -8.65
N ILE A 133 -2.81 -12.84 -8.71
CA ILE A 133 -2.41 -13.65 -7.56
C ILE A 133 -0.91 -13.56 -7.33
N LYS A 134 -0.49 -13.71 -6.09
CA LYS A 134 0.89 -13.94 -5.67
C LYS A 134 0.92 -14.91 -4.49
N GLY A 135 1.98 -15.72 -4.41
CA GLY A 135 2.28 -16.58 -3.27
C GLY A 135 3.29 -15.91 -2.31
N LEU A 136 3.11 -16.13 -1.02
CA LEU A 136 4.10 -15.82 0.01
C LEU A 136 4.54 -17.13 0.68
N PRO A 137 5.84 -17.46 0.70
CA PRO A 137 6.32 -18.70 1.31
C PRO A 137 6.08 -18.73 2.83
N LYS A 138 5.48 -19.80 3.33
CA LYS A 138 5.26 -20.08 4.77
C LYS A 138 6.45 -20.87 5.32
N ILE A 139 7.61 -20.23 5.46
CA ILE A 139 8.85 -20.88 5.93
C ILE A 139 8.78 -21.48 7.34
N HIS A 140 7.73 -21.16 8.09
CA HIS A 140 7.49 -21.66 9.43
C HIS A 140 6.65 -22.95 9.46
N LYS A 141 6.22 -23.45 8.29
CA LYS A 141 5.48 -24.71 8.16
C LYS A 141 6.28 -25.71 7.32
N PRO A 142 6.18 -27.04 7.62
CA PRO A 142 6.78 -28.04 6.78
C PRO A 142 6.29 -27.91 5.33
N GLY A 143 7.20 -28.14 4.36
CA GLY A 143 6.87 -28.07 2.93
C GLY A 143 6.86 -26.68 2.33
N ASN A 144 7.13 -25.62 3.10
CA ASN A 144 7.20 -24.23 2.61
C ASN A 144 6.00 -23.81 1.75
N GLU A 145 4.80 -24.23 2.15
CA GLU A 145 3.56 -23.91 1.42
C GLU A 145 3.44 -22.41 1.09
N MET A 146 2.81 -22.10 -0.04
CA MET A 146 2.50 -20.72 -0.41
C MET A 146 1.18 -20.26 0.23
N ARG A 147 1.18 -19.03 0.77
CA ARG A 147 -0.06 -18.29 1.04
C ARG A 147 -0.43 -17.52 -0.19
N GLU A 148 -1.57 -17.81 -0.78
CA GLU A 148 -2.11 -17.07 -1.92
C GLU A 148 -2.72 -15.74 -1.50
N ILE A 149 -2.41 -14.68 -2.23
CA ILE A 149 -2.99 -13.35 -2.04
C ILE A 149 -3.43 -12.81 -3.40
N VAL A 150 -4.72 -12.57 -3.55
CA VAL A 150 -5.29 -11.93 -4.73
C VAL A 150 -5.55 -10.45 -4.41
N SER A 151 -4.72 -9.57 -4.96
CA SER A 151 -4.82 -8.14 -4.67
C SER A 151 -5.90 -7.47 -5.51
N ALA A 152 -6.93 -6.92 -4.88
CA ALA A 152 -7.99 -6.16 -5.55
C ALA A 152 -7.58 -4.74 -6.01
N VAL A 153 -6.32 -4.36 -5.87
CA VAL A 153 -5.83 -3.03 -6.33
C VAL A 153 -6.05 -2.87 -7.83
N ASN A 154 -6.73 -1.80 -8.22
CA ASN A 154 -7.21 -1.50 -9.57
C ASN A 154 -8.24 -2.50 -10.12
N ALA A 155 -8.81 -3.39 -9.32
CA ALA A 155 -9.97 -4.16 -9.75
C ALA A 155 -11.16 -3.24 -10.06
N PRO A 156 -12.04 -3.55 -11.02
CA PRO A 156 -13.19 -2.71 -11.36
C PRO A 156 -14.05 -2.35 -10.14
N SER A 157 -14.28 -3.28 -9.22
CA SER A 157 -15.10 -3.12 -8.00
C SER A 157 -14.34 -2.58 -6.78
N GLU A 158 -13.03 -2.31 -6.86
CA GLU A 158 -12.21 -1.90 -5.69
C GLU A 158 -12.77 -0.69 -4.95
N LYS A 159 -13.15 0.36 -5.70
CA LYS A 159 -13.65 1.59 -5.08
C LYS A 159 -15.05 1.41 -4.47
N VAL A 160 -15.87 0.58 -5.08
CA VAL A 160 -17.19 0.20 -4.54
C VAL A 160 -17.01 -0.51 -3.22
N ALA A 161 -16.12 -1.51 -3.15
CA ALA A 161 -15.83 -2.25 -1.93
C ALA A 161 -15.29 -1.34 -0.81
N LYS A 162 -14.37 -0.43 -1.12
CA LYS A 162 -13.83 0.54 -0.15
C LYS A 162 -14.87 1.52 0.35
N TRP A 163 -15.76 1.97 -0.52
CA TRP A 163 -16.85 2.86 -0.13
C TRP A 163 -17.85 2.15 0.76
N LEU A 164 -18.27 0.93 0.43
CA LEU A 164 -19.15 0.11 1.27
C LEU A 164 -18.60 -0.06 2.69
N VAL A 165 -17.31 -0.44 2.80
CA VAL A 165 -16.68 -0.59 4.12
C VAL A 165 -16.73 0.71 4.92
N LYS A 166 -16.47 1.86 4.29
CA LYS A 166 -16.53 3.17 4.95
C LYS A 166 -17.95 3.49 5.39
N GLU A 167 -18.96 3.23 4.56
CA GLU A 167 -20.37 3.42 4.92
C GLU A 167 -20.75 2.54 6.12
N PHE A 168 -20.39 1.26 6.11
CA PHE A 168 -20.72 0.34 7.18
C PHE A 168 -20.00 0.68 8.51
N GLN A 169 -18.76 1.13 8.46
CA GLN A 169 -18.03 1.60 9.65
C GLN A 169 -18.66 2.85 10.28
N ASN A 170 -19.39 3.64 9.52
CA ASN A 170 -20.09 4.85 9.99
C ASN A 170 -21.54 4.60 10.43
N MET A 171 -22.03 3.35 10.41
CA MET A 171 -23.39 3.03 10.84
C MET A 171 -23.58 3.25 12.34
N PRO A 172 -24.78 3.71 12.77
CA PRO A 172 -25.06 4.01 14.18
C PRO A 172 -24.90 2.82 15.12
N LYS A 173 -25.41 1.66 14.73
CA LYS A 173 -25.24 0.42 15.49
C LYS A 173 -24.01 -0.32 14.98
N GLN A 174 -23.03 -0.46 15.85
CA GLN A 174 -21.87 -1.30 15.54
C GLN A 174 -22.25 -2.79 15.61
N ILE A 175 -21.46 -3.63 14.99
CA ILE A 175 -21.60 -5.08 15.12
C ILE A 175 -21.31 -5.42 16.58
N ILE A 176 -22.24 -6.15 17.22
CA ILE A 176 -22.01 -6.72 18.56
C ILE A 176 -21.01 -7.84 18.37
N SER A 177 -19.81 -7.65 18.89
CA SER A 177 -18.71 -8.57 18.68
C SER A 177 -17.89 -8.69 19.95
N ARG A 178 -17.35 -9.88 20.20
CA ARG A 178 -16.36 -10.13 21.25
C ARG A 178 -14.93 -9.85 20.79
N SER A 179 -14.79 -9.16 19.68
CA SER A 179 -13.49 -8.77 19.12
C SER A 179 -12.76 -7.78 20.01
N VAL A 180 -11.44 -7.88 19.96
CA VAL A 180 -10.50 -6.91 20.52
C VAL A 180 -9.73 -6.24 19.39
N ALA A 181 -9.48 -4.95 19.51
CA ALA A 181 -8.80 -4.19 18.47
C ALA A 181 -7.27 -4.41 18.45
N ASN A 182 -6.68 -4.75 19.61
CA ASN A 182 -5.24 -4.92 19.78
C ASN A 182 -4.89 -5.58 21.11
N GLY A 183 -3.59 -5.86 21.32
CA GLY A 183 -3.09 -6.48 22.54
C GLY A 183 -3.31 -5.63 23.81
N GLN A 184 -3.35 -4.30 23.73
CA GLN A 184 -3.63 -3.45 24.89
C GLN A 184 -5.06 -3.63 25.39
N GLU A 185 -6.04 -3.56 24.48
CA GLU A 185 -7.45 -3.76 24.84
C GLU A 185 -7.69 -5.17 25.40
N PHE A 186 -7.03 -6.17 24.81
CA PHE A 186 -7.08 -7.53 25.35
C PHE A 186 -6.56 -7.61 26.78
N ILE A 187 -5.39 -7.02 27.05
CA ILE A 187 -4.80 -6.97 28.41
C ILE A 187 -5.77 -6.29 29.39
N ASP A 188 -6.33 -5.16 29.00
CA ASP A 188 -7.25 -4.40 29.86
C ASP A 188 -8.50 -5.21 30.19
N LYS A 189 -9.09 -5.90 29.20
CA LYS A 189 -10.24 -6.80 29.39
C LYS A 189 -9.88 -8.01 30.30
N LEU A 190 -8.73 -8.64 30.07
CA LEU A 190 -8.31 -9.79 30.88
C LEU A 190 -8.05 -9.40 32.34
N ARG A 191 -7.43 -8.24 32.58
CA ARG A 191 -7.17 -7.73 33.94
C ARG A 191 -8.45 -7.42 34.73
N THR A 192 -9.48 -6.97 34.04
CA THR A 192 -10.77 -6.64 34.66
C THR A 192 -11.70 -7.83 34.81
N SER A 193 -11.35 -8.99 34.23
CA SER A 193 -12.21 -10.20 34.25
C SER A 193 -12.05 -11.07 35.49
N GLY A 194 -11.26 -10.67 36.46
CA GLY A 194 -11.03 -11.39 37.72
C GLY A 194 -9.83 -12.34 37.71
N SER A 195 -9.64 -13.05 38.81
CA SER A 195 -8.61 -14.10 38.98
C SER A 195 -8.94 -15.34 38.11
N ILE A 196 -7.91 -16.14 37.86
CA ILE A 196 -8.05 -17.43 37.20
C ILE A 196 -7.97 -18.48 38.28
N GLU A 197 -9.05 -19.23 38.46
CA GLU A 197 -9.18 -20.25 39.50
C GLU A 197 -8.32 -21.50 39.17
N ASP A 198 -8.04 -22.35 40.17
CA ASP A 198 -7.18 -23.51 39.97
C ASP A 198 -7.79 -24.60 39.06
N ASP A 199 -9.12 -24.67 38.98
CA ASP A 199 -9.84 -25.54 38.08
C ASP A 199 -10.02 -25.00 36.66
N GLU A 200 -9.57 -23.75 36.42
CA GLU A 200 -9.61 -23.08 35.11
C GLU A 200 -8.30 -23.24 34.34
N ILE A 201 -8.39 -23.01 33.03
CA ILE A 201 -7.26 -23.06 32.09
C ILE A 201 -7.39 -21.94 31.06
N MET A 202 -6.25 -21.36 30.67
CA MET A 202 -6.15 -20.45 29.52
C MET A 202 -6.00 -21.25 28.25
N VAL A 203 -6.81 -20.96 27.25
CA VAL A 203 -6.84 -21.65 25.96
C VAL A 203 -6.85 -20.63 24.81
N SER A 204 -6.15 -20.92 23.74
CA SER A 204 -6.25 -20.20 22.48
C SER A 204 -6.78 -21.11 21.37
N PHE A 205 -7.76 -20.61 20.60
CA PHE A 205 -8.24 -21.27 19.39
C PHE A 205 -7.86 -20.46 18.16
N ASP A 206 -7.47 -21.14 17.08
CA ASP A 206 -7.18 -20.54 15.76
C ASP A 206 -8.12 -21.13 14.72
N VAL A 207 -8.80 -20.26 13.96
CA VAL A 207 -9.70 -20.72 12.88
C VAL A 207 -8.89 -21.15 11.68
N SER A 208 -9.01 -22.40 11.30
CA SER A 208 -8.31 -22.95 10.14
C SER A 208 -8.79 -22.30 8.85
N ALA A 209 -7.93 -21.43 8.26
CA ALA A 209 -8.17 -20.77 6.98
C ALA A 209 -9.53 -20.03 6.91
N LEU A 210 -9.81 -19.11 7.85
CA LEU A 210 -11.08 -18.38 7.97
C LEU A 210 -11.60 -17.84 6.64
N PHE A 211 -10.84 -17.01 5.92
CA PHE A 211 -11.32 -16.36 4.70
C PHE A 211 -11.81 -17.34 3.60
N PRO A 212 -11.06 -18.40 3.25
CA PRO A 212 -11.56 -19.41 2.31
C PRO A 212 -12.76 -20.21 2.80
N SER A 213 -12.95 -20.31 4.13
CA SER A 213 -13.95 -21.16 4.75
C SER A 213 -15.30 -20.47 4.98
N VAL A 214 -15.34 -19.13 5.03
CA VAL A 214 -16.58 -18.38 5.26
C VAL A 214 -17.58 -18.59 4.12
N PRO A 215 -18.81 -19.05 4.39
CA PRO A 215 -19.86 -19.20 3.38
C PRO A 215 -20.43 -17.83 3.01
N LEU A 216 -20.04 -17.29 1.84
CA LEU A 216 -20.38 -15.93 1.41
C LEU A 216 -21.86 -15.63 1.42
N LYS A 217 -22.72 -16.58 0.98
CA LYS A 217 -24.17 -16.35 0.96
C LYS A 217 -24.74 -16.10 2.35
N GLU A 218 -24.29 -16.90 3.34
CA GLU A 218 -24.69 -16.73 4.73
C GLU A 218 -24.17 -15.40 5.29
N ALA A 219 -22.90 -15.11 5.13
CA ALA A 219 -22.29 -13.86 5.58
C ALA A 219 -22.96 -12.61 4.96
N ILE A 220 -23.39 -12.66 3.70
CA ILE A 220 -24.10 -11.58 3.02
C ILE A 220 -25.53 -11.45 3.58
N ASN A 221 -26.21 -12.54 3.89
CA ASN A 221 -27.54 -12.47 4.52
C ASN A 221 -27.44 -11.87 5.91
N LEU A 222 -26.50 -12.31 6.74
CA LEU A 222 -26.24 -11.71 8.07
C LEU A 222 -25.91 -10.21 7.98
N LEU A 223 -25.14 -9.81 6.98
CA LEU A 223 -24.86 -8.40 6.74
C LEU A 223 -26.14 -7.62 6.34
N GLU A 224 -27.01 -8.22 5.54
CA GLU A 224 -28.27 -7.60 5.16
C GLU A 224 -29.21 -7.46 6.37
N ASP A 225 -29.32 -8.47 7.22
CA ASP A 225 -30.12 -8.45 8.46
C ASP A 225 -29.57 -7.37 9.41
N TRP A 226 -28.26 -7.28 9.57
CA TRP A 226 -27.63 -6.20 10.35
C TRP A 226 -27.92 -4.83 9.76
N LEU A 227 -27.92 -4.67 8.43
CA LEU A 227 -28.29 -3.42 7.78
C LEU A 227 -29.77 -3.07 8.03
N TYR A 228 -30.68 -4.03 7.98
CA TYR A 228 -32.09 -3.79 8.32
C TYR A 228 -32.30 -3.40 9.79
N SER A 229 -31.45 -3.88 10.70
CA SER A 229 -31.49 -3.49 12.11
C SER A 229 -31.11 -2.02 12.36
N GLN A 230 -30.44 -1.36 11.39
CA GLN A 230 -30.12 0.07 11.48
C GLN A 230 -31.39 0.91 11.36
N ARG A 231 -31.50 1.96 12.17
CA ARG A 231 -32.57 2.92 12.02
C ARG A 231 -32.28 3.91 10.91
N GLY A 232 -32.96 3.80 9.78
CA GLY A 232 -32.83 4.69 8.62
C GLY A 232 -34.10 5.46 8.35
N GLY A 233 -34.03 6.45 7.47
CA GLY A 233 -35.21 7.21 7.00
C GLY A 233 -36.15 6.40 6.09
N SER A 234 -37.16 7.03 5.52
CA SER A 234 -38.21 6.42 4.69
C SER A 234 -37.71 5.54 3.53
N ASN A 235 -36.53 5.82 2.99
CA ASN A 235 -35.93 5.07 1.87
C ASN A 235 -34.91 4.01 2.31
N TRP A 236 -34.84 3.66 3.60
CA TRP A 236 -33.79 2.77 4.12
C TRP A 236 -33.84 1.38 3.49
N ASN A 237 -35.00 0.79 3.35
CA ASN A 237 -35.15 -0.53 2.73
C ASN A 237 -34.67 -0.55 1.27
N LEU A 238 -34.88 0.52 0.51
CA LEU A 238 -34.31 0.65 -0.84
C LEU A 238 -32.79 0.74 -0.78
N LYS A 239 -32.26 1.49 0.19
CA LYS A 239 -30.81 1.64 0.39
C LYS A 239 -30.17 0.29 0.73
N VAL A 240 -30.76 -0.51 1.61
CA VAL A 240 -30.27 -1.86 1.96
C VAL A 240 -30.25 -2.80 0.74
N ARG A 241 -31.34 -2.83 -0.06
CA ARG A 241 -31.37 -3.63 -1.29
C ARG A 241 -30.27 -3.24 -2.28
N ASN A 242 -29.98 -1.94 -2.39
CA ASN A 242 -28.90 -1.46 -3.24
C ASN A 242 -27.53 -1.81 -2.66
N PHE A 243 -27.33 -1.73 -1.34
CA PHE A 243 -26.12 -2.23 -0.69
C PHE A 243 -25.90 -3.72 -1.00
N ARG A 244 -26.92 -4.54 -0.84
CA ARG A 244 -26.84 -5.98 -1.18
C ARG A 244 -26.43 -6.19 -2.64
N THR A 245 -26.97 -5.41 -3.57
CA THR A 245 -26.59 -5.49 -4.99
C THR A 245 -25.12 -5.17 -5.20
N MET A 246 -24.60 -4.14 -4.53
CA MET A 246 -23.17 -3.76 -4.61
C MET A 246 -22.25 -4.76 -3.88
N ILE A 247 -22.69 -5.35 -2.75
CA ILE A 247 -21.96 -6.39 -2.03
C ILE A 247 -21.80 -7.62 -2.92
N ASN A 248 -22.91 -8.09 -3.53
CA ASN A 248 -22.88 -9.22 -4.46
C ASN A 248 -21.93 -8.94 -5.62
N LEU A 249 -21.99 -7.76 -6.26
CA LEU A 249 -21.04 -7.36 -7.29
C LEU A 249 -19.59 -7.52 -6.84
N CYS A 250 -19.25 -7.03 -5.64
CA CYS A 250 -17.89 -7.07 -5.13
C CYS A 250 -17.40 -8.51 -4.85
N MET A 251 -18.30 -9.41 -4.44
CA MET A 251 -17.97 -10.79 -4.13
C MET A 251 -17.97 -11.68 -5.38
N ASP A 252 -18.88 -11.45 -6.32
CA ASP A 252 -18.98 -12.20 -7.57
C ASP A 252 -17.81 -11.94 -8.52
N GLN A 253 -17.18 -10.77 -8.41
CA GLN A 253 -16.00 -10.41 -9.20
C GLN A 253 -14.68 -10.97 -8.64
N GLY A 254 -14.70 -12.19 -8.13
CA GLY A 254 -13.53 -12.93 -7.64
C GLY A 254 -12.59 -13.44 -8.74
N TYR A 255 -12.42 -12.67 -9.83
CA TYR A 255 -11.52 -13.05 -10.92
C TYR A 255 -10.07 -12.63 -10.64
N PHE A 256 -9.12 -13.47 -11.12
CA PHE A 256 -7.70 -13.13 -11.10
C PHE A 256 -6.96 -13.74 -12.28
N LYS A 257 -5.76 -13.20 -12.53
CA LYS A 257 -4.83 -13.70 -13.54
C LYS A 257 -3.62 -14.32 -12.85
N PHE A 258 -3.20 -15.49 -13.37
CA PHE A 258 -1.90 -16.09 -13.10
C PHE A 258 -1.25 -16.48 -14.42
N ARG A 259 -0.11 -15.88 -14.73
CA ARG A 259 0.53 -15.94 -16.04
C ARG A 259 -0.48 -15.52 -17.12
N ASP A 260 -0.66 -16.32 -18.13
CA ASP A 260 -1.58 -16.01 -19.24
C ASP A 260 -2.99 -16.63 -19.08
N LYS A 261 -3.28 -17.22 -17.91
CA LYS A 261 -4.56 -17.85 -17.61
C LYS A 261 -5.39 -17.01 -16.65
N PHE A 262 -6.72 -17.07 -16.84
CA PHE A 262 -7.70 -16.42 -15.97
C PHE A 262 -8.41 -17.46 -15.11
N TYR A 263 -8.70 -17.06 -13.88
CA TYR A 263 -9.38 -17.91 -12.90
C TYR A 263 -10.45 -17.11 -12.18
N ARG A 264 -11.44 -17.83 -11.64
CA ARG A 264 -12.47 -17.27 -10.74
C ARG A 264 -12.48 -18.05 -9.44
N GLN A 265 -12.46 -17.36 -8.31
CA GLN A 265 -12.71 -17.94 -7.01
C GLN A 265 -14.18 -18.32 -6.88
N THR A 266 -14.48 -19.55 -6.41
CA THR A 266 -15.84 -20.09 -6.32
C THR A 266 -16.36 -20.23 -4.91
N GLN A 267 -15.50 -20.19 -3.91
CA GLN A 267 -15.84 -20.33 -2.49
C GLN A 267 -14.99 -19.41 -1.62
N GLY A 268 -15.54 -19.04 -0.47
CA GLY A 268 -14.87 -18.21 0.53
C GLY A 268 -14.76 -16.73 0.15
N ALA A 269 -14.36 -15.92 1.12
CA ALA A 269 -14.13 -14.50 0.95
C ALA A 269 -12.76 -14.26 0.30
N PRO A 270 -12.68 -13.46 -0.80
CA PRO A 270 -11.41 -13.23 -1.49
C PRO A 270 -10.38 -12.52 -0.60
N MET A 271 -9.22 -13.16 -0.38
CA MET A 271 -8.11 -12.52 0.34
C MET A 271 -7.57 -11.32 -0.44
N GLY A 272 -7.82 -10.12 0.07
CA GLY A 272 -7.39 -8.87 -0.53
C GLY A 272 -8.53 -8.02 -1.10
N ASN A 273 -9.78 -8.48 -1.05
CA ASN A 273 -10.94 -7.63 -1.24
C ASN A 273 -11.19 -6.81 0.05
N PRO A 274 -11.37 -5.48 -0.02
CA PRO A 274 -11.59 -4.64 1.16
C PRO A 274 -12.80 -5.03 2.02
N LEU A 275 -13.82 -5.63 1.43
CA LEU A 275 -15.06 -6.01 2.11
C LEU A 275 -14.95 -7.37 2.84
N SER A 276 -14.00 -8.22 2.45
CA SER A 276 -13.86 -9.56 3.03
C SER A 276 -13.67 -9.58 4.56
N PRO A 277 -12.82 -8.73 5.17
CA PRO A 277 -12.69 -8.69 6.63
C PRO A 277 -14.00 -8.35 7.34
N PHE A 278 -14.81 -7.44 6.77
CA PHE A 278 -16.10 -7.05 7.35
C PHE A 278 -17.13 -8.19 7.31
N LEU A 279 -17.18 -8.93 6.20
CA LEU A 279 -18.03 -10.13 6.08
C LEU A 279 -17.60 -11.24 7.04
N CYS A 280 -16.28 -11.44 7.21
CA CYS A 280 -15.77 -12.41 8.20
C CYS A 280 -16.13 -11.99 9.64
N GLU A 281 -16.09 -10.70 9.96
CA GLU A 281 -16.43 -10.18 11.29
C GLU A 281 -17.89 -10.44 11.62
N ILE A 282 -18.81 -10.11 10.72
CA ILE A 282 -20.25 -10.37 10.89
C ILE A 282 -20.53 -11.88 11.05
N PHE A 283 -19.93 -12.70 10.20
CA PHE A 283 -20.09 -14.14 10.27
C PHE A 283 -19.59 -14.74 11.60
N MET A 284 -18.40 -14.28 12.05
CA MET A 284 -17.85 -14.76 13.32
C MET A 284 -18.65 -14.26 14.53
N SER A 285 -19.25 -13.07 14.45
CA SER A 285 -20.15 -12.57 15.51
C SER A 285 -21.43 -13.40 15.63
N ASP A 286 -22.04 -13.78 14.52
CA ASP A 286 -23.18 -14.71 14.49
C ASP A 286 -22.79 -16.12 14.97
N PHE A 287 -21.59 -16.59 14.61
CA PHE A 287 -21.05 -17.85 15.10
C PHE A 287 -20.92 -17.84 16.63
N GLU A 288 -20.40 -16.76 17.21
CA GLU A 288 -20.28 -16.56 18.67
C GLU A 288 -21.65 -16.51 19.33
N GLU A 289 -22.64 -15.88 18.70
CA GLU A 289 -24.02 -15.81 19.20
C GLU A 289 -24.68 -17.21 19.24
N LYS A 290 -24.50 -18.01 18.20
CA LYS A 290 -25.00 -19.41 18.19
C LYS A 290 -24.39 -20.23 19.31
N ILE A 291 -23.12 -20.07 19.66
CA ILE A 291 -22.50 -20.74 20.80
C ILE A 291 -23.11 -20.24 22.13
N ALA A 292 -23.40 -18.91 22.21
CA ALA A 292 -24.04 -18.36 23.39
C ALA A 292 -25.47 -18.87 23.59
N GLU A 293 -26.24 -19.01 22.51
CA GLU A 293 -27.60 -19.59 22.53
C GLU A 293 -27.59 -21.06 23.01
N MET A 294 -26.51 -21.81 22.74
CA MET A 294 -26.31 -23.16 23.27
C MET A 294 -25.92 -23.17 24.77
N GLY A 295 -25.69 -22.01 25.38
CA GLY A 295 -25.20 -21.88 26.75
C GLY A 295 -23.74 -22.31 26.92
N LEU A 296 -22.96 -22.37 25.83
CA LEU A 296 -21.61 -22.90 25.84
C LEU A 296 -20.53 -21.79 25.66
N LEU A 297 -20.91 -20.54 25.39
CA LEU A 297 -19.95 -19.48 25.21
C LEU A 297 -19.39 -19.00 26.57
N PRO A 298 -18.09 -19.07 26.79
CA PRO A 298 -17.48 -18.55 28.02
C PRO A 298 -17.63 -17.04 28.17
N ASP A 299 -17.77 -16.53 29.40
CA ASP A 299 -17.77 -15.10 29.69
C ASP A 299 -16.44 -14.44 29.32
N ARG A 300 -15.35 -15.14 29.60
CA ARG A 300 -13.98 -14.73 29.26
C ARG A 300 -13.58 -15.28 27.91
N TRP A 301 -14.13 -14.69 26.84
CA TRP A 301 -13.89 -15.02 25.42
C TRP A 301 -13.60 -13.75 24.65
N TRP A 302 -12.42 -13.67 24.02
CA TRP A 302 -11.99 -12.53 23.23
C TRP A 302 -11.38 -13.00 21.91
N ARG A 303 -11.84 -12.40 20.83
CA ARG A 303 -11.41 -12.74 19.47
C ARG A 303 -10.62 -11.60 18.83
N TYR A 304 -9.58 -11.93 18.07
CA TYR A 304 -8.88 -11.04 17.16
C TYR A 304 -8.84 -11.68 15.76
N VAL A 305 -9.81 -11.35 14.90
CA VAL A 305 -10.04 -11.91 13.56
C VAL A 305 -10.28 -13.42 13.62
N ASP A 306 -9.23 -14.24 13.45
CA ASP A 306 -9.21 -15.70 13.47
C ASP A 306 -8.66 -16.29 14.78
N ASP A 307 -7.88 -15.53 15.52
CA ASP A 307 -7.32 -15.92 16.81
C ASP A 307 -8.32 -15.65 17.97
N ILE A 308 -8.57 -16.63 18.82
CA ILE A 308 -9.46 -16.52 19.99
C ILE A 308 -8.68 -16.90 21.25
N PHE A 309 -8.91 -16.14 22.31
CA PHE A 309 -8.43 -16.48 23.66
C PHE A 309 -9.60 -16.61 24.61
N CYS A 310 -9.60 -17.63 25.45
CA CYS A 310 -10.58 -17.78 26.51
C CYS A 310 -9.97 -18.36 27.80
N VAL A 311 -10.69 -18.17 28.91
CA VAL A 311 -10.44 -18.80 30.20
C VAL A 311 -11.65 -19.61 30.56
N ILE A 312 -11.47 -20.91 30.81
CA ILE A 312 -12.54 -21.88 31.02
C ILE A 312 -12.14 -22.92 32.05
N LYS A 313 -13.12 -23.60 32.59
CA LYS A 313 -12.87 -24.80 33.45
C LYS A 313 -12.23 -25.93 32.61
N LYS A 314 -11.20 -26.57 33.16
CA LYS A 314 -10.46 -27.67 32.47
C LYS A 314 -11.37 -28.79 31.96
N ASN A 315 -12.35 -29.18 32.76
CA ASN A 315 -13.31 -30.25 32.41
C ASN A 315 -14.29 -29.84 31.31
N PHE A 316 -14.46 -28.52 31.04
CA PHE A 316 -15.36 -28.01 30.02
C PHE A 316 -14.71 -27.93 28.62
N LEU A 317 -13.38 -27.90 28.55
CA LEU A 317 -12.66 -27.75 27.28
C LEU A 317 -13.06 -28.77 26.20
N PRO A 318 -13.15 -30.09 26.49
CA PRO A 318 -13.55 -31.07 25.46
C PRO A 318 -14.95 -30.80 24.90
N THR A 319 -15.90 -30.42 25.76
CA THR A 319 -17.28 -30.11 25.38
C THR A 319 -17.31 -28.85 24.48
N LEU A 320 -16.64 -27.76 24.88
CA LEU A 320 -16.56 -26.54 24.11
C LEU A 320 -15.87 -26.80 22.77
N PHE A 321 -14.71 -27.46 22.76
CA PHE A 321 -13.94 -27.72 21.54
C PHE A 321 -14.71 -28.56 20.53
N ASN A 322 -15.46 -29.57 21.01
CA ASN A 322 -16.34 -30.35 20.16
C ASN A 322 -17.49 -29.47 19.61
N ALA A 323 -18.14 -28.67 20.47
CA ALA A 323 -19.23 -27.79 20.06
C ALA A 323 -18.82 -26.82 18.98
N ILE A 324 -17.73 -26.01 19.18
CA ILE A 324 -17.27 -25.01 18.21
C ILE A 324 -16.89 -25.62 16.85
N ASN A 325 -16.40 -26.89 16.85
CA ASN A 325 -16.09 -27.60 15.60
C ASN A 325 -17.31 -28.20 14.90
N ASN A 326 -18.48 -28.20 15.55
CA ASN A 326 -19.73 -28.76 15.02
C ASN A 326 -20.80 -27.68 14.74
N VAL A 327 -20.67 -26.46 15.23
CA VAL A 327 -21.61 -25.35 14.96
C VAL A 327 -21.73 -25.08 13.45
N HIS A 328 -20.62 -25.15 12.74
CA HIS A 328 -20.63 -24.90 11.28
C HIS A 328 -19.69 -25.86 10.53
N LYS A 329 -20.20 -26.48 9.44
CA LYS A 329 -19.44 -27.51 8.69
C LYS A 329 -18.13 -27.03 8.10
N ASN A 330 -18.06 -25.76 7.70
CA ASN A 330 -16.90 -25.16 7.02
C ASN A 330 -15.87 -24.57 7.99
N ILE A 331 -16.23 -24.30 9.24
CA ILE A 331 -15.35 -23.66 10.21
C ILE A 331 -14.77 -24.72 11.14
N LYS A 332 -13.46 -24.75 11.20
CA LYS A 332 -12.72 -25.71 12.06
C LYS A 332 -11.67 -24.94 12.85
N PHE A 333 -11.54 -25.35 14.12
CA PHE A 333 -10.62 -24.74 15.06
C PHE A 333 -9.50 -25.69 15.41
N THR A 334 -8.31 -25.15 15.63
CA THR A 334 -7.24 -25.78 16.38
C THR A 334 -7.23 -25.21 17.79
N CYS A 335 -6.68 -25.98 18.73
CA CYS A 335 -6.64 -25.62 20.15
C CYS A 335 -5.20 -25.65 20.65
N GLU A 336 -4.82 -24.62 21.39
CA GLU A 336 -3.56 -24.53 22.13
C GLU A 336 -3.90 -24.24 23.60
N GLU A 337 -3.46 -25.13 24.50
CA GLU A 337 -3.62 -24.97 25.93
C GLU A 337 -2.39 -24.29 26.55
N GLU A 338 -2.58 -23.63 27.68
CA GLU A 338 -1.45 -23.13 28.47
C GLU A 338 -0.49 -24.24 28.87
N LYS A 339 0.79 -23.96 28.86
CA LYS A 339 1.85 -24.84 29.33
C LYS A 339 2.54 -24.21 30.53
N GLU A 340 2.54 -24.88 31.65
CA GLU A 340 3.13 -24.38 32.90
C GLU A 340 2.61 -22.95 33.26
N GLY A 341 1.30 -22.73 33.12
CA GLY A 341 0.66 -21.47 33.36
C GLY A 341 1.01 -20.35 32.34
N ARG A 342 1.48 -20.70 31.15
CA ARG A 342 1.90 -19.74 30.12
C ARG A 342 1.22 -19.97 28.79
N ILE A 343 0.71 -18.91 28.19
CA ILE A 343 0.16 -18.94 26.85
C ILE A 343 0.41 -17.62 26.12
N ALA A 344 0.61 -17.69 24.83
CA ALA A 344 0.78 -16.51 24.00
C ALA A 344 -0.54 -16.15 23.28
N PHE A 345 -0.91 -14.88 23.32
CA PHE A 345 -2.00 -14.35 22.49
C PHE A 345 -1.59 -13.01 21.90
N LEU A 346 -1.72 -12.87 20.59
CA LEU A 346 -1.22 -11.72 19.81
C LEU A 346 0.29 -11.50 20.02
N ASP A 347 0.66 -10.38 20.62
CA ASP A 347 2.04 -10.03 20.98
C ASP A 347 2.28 -10.01 22.51
N VAL A 348 1.40 -10.70 23.25
CA VAL A 348 1.42 -10.79 24.71
C VAL A 348 1.67 -12.24 25.13
N LEU A 349 2.63 -12.46 26.04
CA LEU A 349 2.76 -13.70 26.81
C LEU A 349 2.05 -13.51 28.14
N ILE A 350 1.02 -14.29 28.37
CA ILE A 350 0.26 -14.33 29.63
C ILE A 350 0.91 -15.39 30.51
N ILE A 351 1.18 -15.04 31.75
CA ILE A 351 1.79 -15.90 32.76
C ILE A 351 0.87 -15.90 33.97
N ARG A 352 0.39 -17.08 34.35
CA ARG A 352 -0.42 -17.29 35.56
C ARG A 352 0.49 -17.70 36.71
N GLU A 353 0.43 -16.99 37.80
CA GLU A 353 1.15 -17.29 39.04
C GLU A 353 0.19 -17.11 40.23
N SER A 354 -0.13 -18.17 40.93
CA SER A 354 -1.00 -18.14 42.12
C SER A 354 -2.33 -17.42 41.91
N GLY A 355 -3.06 -17.72 40.81
CA GLY A 355 -4.37 -17.14 40.50
C GLY A 355 -4.29 -15.72 39.86
N SER A 356 -3.15 -15.06 39.94
CA SER A 356 -2.94 -13.75 39.29
C SER A 356 -2.31 -13.91 37.91
N VAL A 357 -2.51 -12.91 37.04
CA VAL A 357 -1.88 -12.89 35.70
C VAL A 357 -0.86 -11.77 35.61
N SER A 358 0.31 -12.11 35.08
CA SER A 358 1.35 -11.17 34.70
C SER A 358 1.60 -11.25 33.19
N PHE A 359 2.21 -10.19 32.65
CA PHE A 359 2.38 -10.05 31.19
C PHE A 359 3.83 -9.80 30.84
N GLU A 360 4.27 -10.46 29.77
CA GLU A 360 5.52 -10.20 29.05
C GLU A 360 5.22 -9.99 27.57
N ILE A 361 6.16 -9.38 26.80
CA ILE A 361 6.03 -9.28 25.36
C ILE A 361 6.36 -10.61 24.70
N TYR A 362 5.41 -11.16 23.96
CA TYR A 362 5.63 -12.37 23.16
C TYR A 362 6.27 -12.06 21.82
N ARG A 363 7.22 -12.87 21.43
CA ARG A 363 7.82 -12.86 20.10
C ARG A 363 7.84 -14.24 19.50
N LYS A 364 7.31 -14.36 18.29
CA LYS A 364 7.31 -15.64 17.58
C LYS A 364 8.75 -16.13 17.36
N PRO A 365 9.01 -17.44 17.39
CA PRO A 365 10.35 -18.02 17.14
C PRO A 365 10.96 -17.57 15.79
N THR A 366 10.14 -17.20 14.83
CA THR A 366 10.57 -16.66 13.52
C THR A 366 11.09 -15.22 13.55
N ASN A 367 11.16 -14.60 14.74
CA ASN A 367 11.66 -13.23 14.87
C ASN A 367 13.18 -13.21 14.62
N THR A 368 13.62 -12.37 13.68
CA THR A 368 15.02 -12.29 13.25
C THR A 368 15.83 -11.17 13.91
N MET A 369 15.25 -10.40 14.84
CA MET A 369 15.84 -9.19 15.43
C MET A 369 16.28 -8.13 14.40
N ARG A 370 15.81 -8.23 13.15
CA ARG A 370 16.16 -7.28 12.09
C ARG A 370 15.09 -6.19 11.96
N VAL A 371 15.57 -4.96 12.00
CA VAL A 371 14.82 -3.75 11.63
C VAL A 371 15.54 -3.06 10.48
N ILE A 372 15.06 -1.92 10.00
CA ILE A 372 15.80 -1.14 9.00
C ILE A 372 17.15 -0.74 9.62
N PRO A 373 18.30 -1.18 9.08
CA PRO A 373 19.59 -0.87 9.67
C PRO A 373 19.92 0.62 9.57
N ASN A 374 20.73 1.11 10.49
CA ASN A 374 21.11 2.52 10.52
C ASN A 374 21.85 2.96 9.24
N THR A 375 22.59 2.08 8.61
CA THR A 375 23.29 2.32 7.33
C THR A 375 22.36 2.42 6.14
N SER A 376 21.09 2.01 6.25
CA SER A 376 20.16 2.01 5.14
C SER A 376 19.74 3.44 4.75
N ASN A 377 19.56 3.68 3.45
CA ASN A 377 19.08 4.96 2.91
C ASN A 377 17.54 5.10 3.02
N HIS A 378 17.02 5.01 4.25
CA HIS A 378 15.63 5.31 4.58
C HIS A 378 15.52 6.62 5.38
N SER A 379 14.36 7.24 5.34
CA SER A 379 14.11 8.41 6.20
C SER A 379 14.25 8.04 7.68
N TYR A 380 14.70 8.99 8.50
CA TYR A 380 14.84 8.80 9.96
C TYR A 380 13.56 8.25 10.59
N GLN A 381 12.40 8.74 10.15
CA GLN A 381 11.10 8.29 10.66
C GLN A 381 10.84 6.80 10.39
N HIS A 382 11.16 6.32 9.18
CA HIS A 382 11.04 4.90 8.86
C HIS A 382 11.99 4.04 9.70
N LYS A 383 13.23 4.50 9.90
CA LYS A 383 14.23 3.82 10.73
C LYS A 383 13.77 3.70 12.18
N MET A 384 13.18 4.77 12.72
CA MET A 384 12.76 4.82 14.12
C MET A 384 11.40 4.19 14.39
N ALA A 385 10.59 3.90 13.37
CA ALA A 385 9.21 3.42 13.54
C ALA A 385 9.11 2.16 14.40
N ALA A 386 10.01 1.19 14.20
CA ALA A 386 10.05 -0.05 14.98
C ALA A 386 10.37 0.23 16.46
N PHE A 387 11.33 1.10 16.73
CA PHE A 387 11.70 1.48 18.11
C PHE A 387 10.58 2.24 18.81
N HIS A 388 9.93 3.17 18.09
CA HIS A 388 8.76 3.85 18.64
C HIS A 388 7.63 2.88 19.00
N HIS A 389 7.41 1.84 18.21
CA HIS A 389 6.41 0.81 18.51
C HIS A 389 6.82 -0.03 19.74
N MET A 390 8.06 -0.51 19.80
CA MET A 390 8.57 -1.28 20.94
C MET A 390 8.54 -0.47 22.25
N VAL A 391 9.02 0.78 22.23
CA VAL A 391 8.97 1.67 23.39
C VAL A 391 7.53 2.01 23.79
N HIS A 392 6.60 2.10 22.83
CA HIS A 392 5.18 2.28 23.16
C HIS A 392 4.66 1.11 23.99
N ARG A 393 4.86 -0.13 23.56
CA ARG A 393 4.45 -1.32 24.32
C ARG A 393 5.13 -1.41 25.67
N LEU A 394 6.45 -1.16 25.75
CA LEU A 394 7.20 -1.11 26.99
C LEU A 394 6.57 -0.18 28.04
N GLN A 395 6.00 0.95 27.59
CA GLN A 395 5.42 1.96 28.48
C GLN A 395 3.92 1.80 28.73
N THR A 396 3.18 1.17 27.78
CA THR A 396 1.71 1.05 27.88
C THR A 396 1.27 -0.28 28.45
N TYR A 397 1.96 -1.37 28.13
CA TYR A 397 1.59 -2.68 28.68
C TYR A 397 1.97 -2.77 30.17
N PRO A 398 1.11 -3.35 31.01
CA PRO A 398 1.39 -3.57 32.42
C PRO A 398 2.29 -4.79 32.60
N LEU A 399 3.50 -4.70 32.05
CA LEU A 399 4.48 -5.78 32.12
C LEU A 399 4.93 -6.03 33.55
N SER A 400 5.20 -7.29 33.91
CA SER A 400 5.92 -7.65 35.12
C SER A 400 7.28 -6.93 35.16
N GLU A 401 7.86 -6.73 36.34
CA GLU A 401 9.18 -6.13 36.45
C GLU A 401 10.25 -6.87 35.67
N LYS A 402 10.23 -8.20 35.73
CA LYS A 402 11.07 -9.08 34.92
C LYS A 402 10.81 -8.92 33.43
N GLY A 403 9.53 -8.86 33.02
CA GLY A 403 9.13 -8.66 31.62
C GLY A 403 9.56 -7.29 31.09
N ARG A 404 9.45 -6.23 31.91
CA ARG A 404 9.91 -4.88 31.57
C ARG A 404 11.42 -4.84 31.39
N SER A 405 12.17 -5.45 32.27
CA SER A 405 13.64 -5.52 32.18
C SER A 405 14.09 -6.29 30.93
N LYS A 406 13.46 -7.45 30.65
CA LYS A 406 13.71 -8.22 29.41
C LYS A 406 13.42 -7.41 28.16
N GLU A 407 12.27 -6.70 28.11
CA GLU A 407 11.90 -5.92 26.94
C GLU A 407 12.85 -4.74 26.73
N LEU A 408 13.24 -4.06 27.79
CA LEU A 408 14.22 -2.97 27.73
C LEU A 408 15.57 -3.47 27.20
N HIS A 409 16.08 -4.57 27.73
CA HIS A 409 17.31 -5.23 27.25
C HIS A 409 17.20 -5.58 25.76
N TYR A 410 16.08 -6.19 25.34
CA TYR A 410 15.84 -6.54 23.96
C TYR A 410 15.83 -5.34 23.02
N ILE A 411 15.23 -4.21 23.42
CA ILE A 411 15.19 -2.99 22.62
C ILE A 411 16.60 -2.44 22.39
N PHE A 412 17.46 -2.45 23.40
CA PHE A 412 18.85 -2.02 23.25
C PHE A 412 19.66 -3.01 22.40
N GLU A 413 19.45 -4.30 22.56
CA GLU A 413 20.16 -5.32 21.80
C GLU A 413 19.79 -5.26 20.30
N ILE A 414 18.49 -5.15 19.95
CA ILE A 414 18.09 -4.98 18.54
C ILE A 414 18.64 -3.67 17.96
N ALA A 415 18.74 -2.60 18.75
CA ALA A 415 19.36 -1.36 18.33
C ALA A 415 20.86 -1.57 18.00
N ARG A 416 21.59 -2.22 18.90
CA ARG A 416 23.01 -2.52 18.73
C ARG A 416 23.28 -3.35 17.48
N VAL A 417 22.53 -4.45 17.29
CA VAL A 417 22.66 -5.36 16.13
C VAL A 417 22.37 -4.64 14.80
N ASN A 418 21.49 -3.64 14.80
CA ASN A 418 21.13 -2.88 13.60
C ASN A 418 21.90 -1.55 13.47
N GLY A 419 22.96 -1.34 14.27
CA GLY A 419 23.90 -0.21 14.15
C GLY A 419 23.39 1.12 14.71
N TYR A 420 22.46 1.09 15.67
CA TYR A 420 21.96 2.30 16.36
C TYR A 420 22.65 2.49 17.72
N GLY A 421 22.96 3.73 18.04
CA GLY A 421 23.52 4.08 19.35
C GLY A 421 22.44 4.02 20.45
N SER A 422 22.87 3.60 21.66
CA SER A 422 21.98 3.54 22.84
C SER A 422 21.36 4.89 23.20
N SER A 423 22.10 5.99 23.03
CA SER A 423 21.59 7.35 23.26
C SER A 423 20.37 7.70 22.40
N THR A 424 20.32 7.23 21.14
CA THR A 424 19.16 7.41 20.25
C THR A 424 17.91 6.74 20.83
N ILE A 425 18.08 5.52 21.34
CA ILE A 425 16.97 4.75 21.93
C ILE A 425 16.52 5.38 23.25
N GLN A 426 17.47 5.78 24.11
CA GLN A 426 17.16 6.46 25.35
C GLN A 426 16.36 7.74 25.11
N ALA A 427 16.76 8.55 24.11
CA ALA A 427 16.02 9.77 23.74
C ALA A 427 14.57 9.48 23.32
N ILE A 428 14.29 8.34 22.65
CA ILE A 428 12.91 7.93 22.31
C ILE A 428 12.14 7.56 23.58
N ILE A 429 12.75 6.81 24.49
CA ILE A 429 12.14 6.40 25.77
C ILE A 429 11.77 7.64 26.59
N ASP A 430 12.71 8.57 26.77
CA ASP A 430 12.53 9.79 27.56
C ASP A 430 11.48 10.72 26.94
N LYS A 431 11.50 10.85 25.61
CA LYS A 431 10.51 11.66 24.90
C LYS A 431 9.10 11.12 25.08
N LYS A 432 8.91 9.81 24.95
CA LYS A 432 7.59 9.19 25.12
C LYS A 432 7.12 9.24 26.57
N ALA A 433 8.01 9.04 27.52
CA ALA A 433 7.69 9.18 28.95
C ALA A 433 7.21 10.61 29.28
N ARG A 434 7.92 11.64 28.78
CA ARG A 434 7.53 13.06 28.95
C ARG A 434 6.18 13.38 28.30
N LEU A 435 5.87 12.80 27.13
CA LEU A 435 4.58 13.01 26.47
C LEU A 435 3.44 12.40 27.31
N ARG A 436 3.60 11.17 27.79
CA ARG A 436 2.59 10.53 28.67
C ARG A 436 2.37 11.33 29.95
N TYR A 437 3.44 11.78 30.58
CA TYR A 437 3.34 12.62 31.78
C TYR A 437 2.55 13.91 31.50
N ARG A 438 2.77 14.55 30.34
CA ARG A 438 1.98 15.73 29.93
C ARG A 438 0.53 15.39 29.66
N GLU A 439 0.24 14.29 28.97
CA GLU A 439 -1.13 13.86 28.69
C GLU A 439 -1.93 13.56 29.95
N SER A 440 -1.30 12.99 30.97
CA SER A 440 -1.95 12.74 32.27
C SER A 440 -2.32 14.03 33.03
N PHE A 441 -1.67 15.16 32.73
CA PHE A 441 -1.98 16.47 33.33
C PHE A 441 -2.83 17.38 32.44
N THR A 442 -2.90 17.11 31.15
CA THR A 442 -3.65 17.95 30.19
C THR A 442 -5.04 17.36 29.88
N LEU A 443 -5.86 17.14 30.90
CA LEU A 443 -7.30 16.91 30.74
C LEU A 443 -8.08 18.18 30.34
N LEU A 444 -7.39 19.31 30.09
CA LEU A 444 -8.00 20.61 29.77
C LEU A 444 -7.34 21.23 28.54
N SER A 445 -8.12 21.27 27.50
CA SER A 445 -8.03 22.00 26.23
C SER A 445 -7.31 21.29 25.06
N PRO A 446 -8.07 20.94 23.99
CA PRO A 446 -7.47 20.62 22.72
C PRO A 446 -6.84 21.90 22.15
N SER A 447 -5.52 21.93 22.01
CA SER A 447 -4.86 23.00 21.28
C SER A 447 -5.35 22.99 19.83
N THR A 448 -6.01 24.03 19.41
CA THR A 448 -6.43 24.33 18.03
C THR A 448 -5.23 24.64 17.14
N LYS A 449 -4.19 23.82 17.15
CA LYS A 449 -3.15 23.89 16.12
C LYS A 449 -3.74 23.27 14.87
N GLU A 450 -3.93 24.08 13.82
CA GLU A 450 -4.25 23.55 12.50
C GLU A 450 -3.30 22.41 12.15
N ASN A 451 -3.87 21.25 11.80
CA ASN A 451 -3.06 20.10 11.41
C ASN A 451 -2.26 20.47 10.15
N PRO A 452 -0.95 20.29 10.17
CA PRO A 452 -0.11 20.63 9.02
C PRO A 452 -0.58 19.86 7.78
N GLN A 453 -0.53 20.51 6.62
CA GLN A 453 -0.91 19.88 5.36
C GLN A 453 0.11 18.80 4.98
N ARG A 454 -0.20 17.55 5.22
CA ARG A 454 0.67 16.41 4.87
C ARG A 454 0.70 16.18 3.38
N ARG A 455 1.91 16.08 2.80
CA ARG A 455 2.15 15.81 1.38
C ARG A 455 3.18 14.70 1.23
N SER A 456 2.89 13.73 0.33
CA SER A 456 3.80 12.61 0.10
C SER A 456 4.88 12.99 -0.90
N ALA A 457 6.14 12.67 -0.58
CA ALA A 457 7.30 12.80 -1.45
C ALA A 457 8.17 11.54 -1.38
N ASP A 458 8.93 11.27 -2.43
CA ASP A 458 9.89 10.17 -2.41
C ASP A 458 11.16 10.61 -1.66
N PHE A 459 11.66 9.70 -0.81
CA PHE A 459 12.88 9.94 -0.05
C PHE A 459 14.10 9.59 -0.91
N ASN A 460 14.93 10.57 -1.21
CA ASN A 460 16.12 10.38 -2.04
C ASN A 460 17.44 10.46 -1.26
N SER A 461 17.53 11.29 -0.22
CA SER A 461 18.77 11.53 0.50
C SER A 461 18.55 12.37 1.76
N VAL A 462 19.64 12.75 2.42
CA VAL A 462 19.66 13.72 3.52
C VAL A 462 18.99 15.05 3.13
N ASN A 463 19.15 15.49 1.87
CA ASN A 463 18.52 16.71 1.37
C ASN A 463 16.99 16.66 1.42
N SER A 464 16.37 15.48 1.33
CA SER A 464 14.93 15.32 1.55
C SER A 464 14.50 15.80 2.94
N GLN A 465 15.33 15.55 3.97
CA GLN A 465 15.04 16.01 5.33
C GLN A 465 15.19 17.54 5.46
N ILE A 466 16.18 18.12 4.79
CA ILE A 466 16.39 19.59 4.72
C ILE A 466 15.17 20.24 4.06
N LEU A 467 14.71 19.70 2.92
CA LEU A 467 13.52 20.16 2.21
C LEU A 467 12.27 20.09 3.10
N ARG A 468 12.11 19.02 3.87
CA ARG A 468 11.02 18.93 4.85
C ARG A 468 11.07 20.04 5.88
N THR A 469 12.24 20.30 6.46
CA THR A 469 12.42 21.36 7.46
C THR A 469 12.10 22.73 6.88
N LYS A 470 12.56 23.03 5.64
CA LYS A 470 12.28 24.28 4.96
C LYS A 470 10.78 24.45 4.64
N LEU A 471 10.13 23.42 4.08
CA LEU A 471 8.71 23.49 3.73
C LEU A 471 7.77 23.45 4.95
N ASN A 472 8.21 22.91 6.07
CA ASN A 472 7.44 22.93 7.32
C ASN A 472 7.22 24.35 7.87
N LYS A 473 8.12 25.31 7.56
CA LYS A 473 7.95 26.74 7.87
C LYS A 473 6.71 27.34 7.21
N PHE A 474 6.27 26.76 6.11
CA PHE A 474 5.08 27.13 5.36
C PHE A 474 3.85 26.25 5.67
N GLY A 475 3.90 25.45 6.73
CA GLY A 475 2.81 24.54 7.08
C GLY A 475 2.67 23.31 6.15
N ILE A 476 3.66 23.04 5.29
CA ILE A 476 3.71 21.87 4.41
C ILE A 476 4.56 20.79 5.08
N ASP A 477 3.94 19.73 5.61
CA ASP A 477 4.64 18.57 6.19
C ASP A 477 4.86 17.49 5.14
N LEU A 478 6.12 17.24 4.76
CA LEU A 478 6.48 16.17 3.83
C LEU A 478 6.53 14.81 4.53
N VAL A 479 5.72 13.90 4.04
CA VAL A 479 5.73 12.49 4.44
C VAL A 479 6.48 11.69 3.37
N PHE A 480 7.61 11.09 3.75
CA PHE A 480 8.46 10.39 2.80
C PHE A 480 7.99 8.98 2.50
N SER A 481 8.16 8.58 1.24
CA SER A 481 7.94 7.22 0.74
C SER A 481 9.25 6.69 0.17
N SER A 482 9.56 5.42 0.43
CA SER A 482 10.71 4.72 -0.16
C SER A 482 10.30 3.67 -1.21
N ARG A 483 9.08 3.78 -1.77
CA ARG A 483 8.49 2.75 -2.63
C ARG A 483 9.33 2.44 -3.87
N HIS A 484 9.92 3.46 -4.49
CA HIS A 484 10.70 3.31 -5.73
C HIS A 484 12.12 2.77 -5.49
N ASN A 485 12.66 2.96 -4.28
CA ASN A 485 14.03 2.58 -3.93
C ASN A 485 14.10 1.27 -3.11
N GLN A 486 13.01 0.51 -3.02
CA GLN A 486 13.03 -0.79 -2.35
C GLN A 486 13.67 -1.84 -3.26
N LEU A 487 14.49 -2.72 -2.69
CA LEU A 487 15.10 -3.84 -3.40
C LEU A 487 14.06 -4.67 -4.19
N LYS A 488 12.89 -4.86 -3.61
CA LYS A 488 11.76 -5.52 -4.27
C LYS A 488 11.31 -4.82 -5.56
N SER A 489 11.31 -3.49 -5.63
CA SER A 489 10.96 -2.75 -6.84
C SER A 489 12.07 -2.83 -7.89
N LEU A 490 13.31 -2.99 -7.43
CA LEU A 490 14.50 -3.13 -8.30
C LEU A 490 14.63 -4.54 -8.86
N LEU A 491 14.39 -5.59 -8.06
CA LEU A 491 14.59 -6.99 -8.46
C LEU A 491 13.40 -7.60 -9.21
N GLY A 492 12.28 -6.87 -9.31
CA GLY A 492 11.10 -7.33 -10.01
C GLY A 492 9.99 -7.86 -9.09
N SER A 493 8.90 -8.25 -9.69
CA SER A 493 7.68 -8.72 -9.03
C SER A 493 7.33 -10.13 -9.50
N THR A 494 6.77 -10.94 -8.62
CA THR A 494 6.16 -12.24 -8.96
C THR A 494 4.86 -12.08 -9.77
N LYS A 495 4.26 -10.89 -9.74
CA LYS A 495 3.07 -10.58 -10.53
C LYS A 495 3.46 -10.27 -11.97
N ASP A 496 2.66 -10.74 -12.91
CA ASP A 496 2.81 -10.36 -14.29
C ASP A 496 2.81 -8.83 -14.44
N SER A 497 3.70 -8.30 -15.27
CA SER A 497 3.73 -6.87 -15.55
C SER A 497 2.59 -6.50 -16.51
N LEU A 498 1.95 -5.36 -16.26
CA LEU A 498 1.04 -4.77 -17.27
C LEU A 498 1.88 -4.31 -18.46
N LYS A 499 1.38 -4.54 -19.68
CA LYS A 499 1.98 -4.00 -20.91
C LYS A 499 1.98 -2.46 -20.84
N PRO A 500 2.93 -1.74 -21.45
CA PRO A 500 2.97 -0.28 -21.41
C PRO A 500 1.65 0.39 -21.81
N LEU A 501 0.97 -0.11 -22.84
CA LEU A 501 -0.31 0.40 -23.34
C LEU A 501 -1.50 0.19 -22.36
N GLU A 502 -1.39 -0.74 -21.43
CA GLU A 502 -2.40 -1.00 -20.40
C GLU A 502 -2.25 -0.10 -19.15
N LYS A 503 -1.15 0.65 -19.08
CA LYS A 503 -0.85 1.55 -17.95
C LYS A 503 -1.44 2.94 -18.19
N SER A 504 -1.56 3.70 -17.11
CA SER A 504 -1.87 5.13 -17.10
C SER A 504 -0.61 5.95 -16.80
N GLY A 505 -0.56 7.20 -17.19
CA GLY A 505 0.60 8.06 -16.89
C GLY A 505 0.79 9.18 -17.91
N ILE A 506 2.02 9.70 -17.91
CA ILE A 506 2.49 10.66 -18.90
C ILE A 506 3.01 9.87 -20.10
N TYR A 507 2.59 10.26 -21.27
CA TYR A 507 2.94 9.58 -22.52
C TYR A 507 3.47 10.58 -23.56
N LYS A 508 4.23 10.05 -24.49
CA LYS A 508 4.80 10.75 -25.62
C LYS A 508 4.30 10.08 -26.90
N ILE A 509 3.81 10.86 -27.84
CA ILE A 509 3.54 10.44 -29.21
C ILE A 509 4.56 11.15 -30.09
N THR A 510 5.29 10.41 -30.91
CA THR A 510 6.26 10.95 -31.88
C THR A 510 5.75 10.68 -33.29
N CYS A 511 5.61 11.70 -34.10
CA CYS A 511 5.23 11.53 -35.50
C CYS A 511 6.36 10.82 -36.27
N PRO A 512 6.12 9.68 -36.93
CA PRO A 512 7.14 8.97 -37.69
C PRO A 512 7.47 9.64 -39.04
N GLY A 513 6.68 10.64 -39.44
CA GLY A 513 6.92 11.40 -40.66
C GLY A 513 8.16 12.31 -40.58
N PRO A 514 8.51 12.99 -41.67
CA PRO A 514 9.73 13.81 -41.75
C PRO A 514 9.76 14.95 -40.75
N CYS A 515 8.63 15.38 -40.22
CA CYS A 515 8.53 16.47 -39.25
C CYS A 515 9.02 16.13 -37.84
N GLN A 516 9.08 14.85 -37.47
CA GLN A 516 9.51 14.35 -36.14
C GLN A 516 8.84 15.07 -34.95
N MET A 517 7.63 15.61 -35.15
CA MET A 517 6.91 16.36 -34.13
C MET A 517 6.48 15.48 -32.97
N VAL A 518 6.48 16.03 -31.77
CA VAL A 518 6.24 15.34 -30.51
C VAL A 518 5.01 15.91 -29.82
N TYR A 519 4.16 15.05 -29.30
CA TYR A 519 3.10 15.41 -28.38
C TYR A 519 3.33 14.74 -27.02
N ILE A 520 3.30 15.53 -25.96
CA ILE A 520 3.31 15.04 -24.57
C ILE A 520 1.89 15.19 -24.00
N GLY A 521 1.40 14.13 -23.37
CA GLY A 521 0.08 14.18 -22.76
C GLY A 521 -0.04 13.32 -21.51
N GLN A 522 -1.14 13.49 -20.78
CA GLN A 522 -1.44 12.70 -19.62
C GLN A 522 -2.73 11.89 -19.80
N THR A 523 -2.77 10.73 -19.18
CA THR A 523 -3.98 9.91 -19.14
C THR A 523 -4.08 9.14 -17.82
N ARG A 524 -5.29 9.17 -17.23
CA ARG A 524 -5.65 8.33 -16.07
C ARG A 524 -6.28 7.00 -16.48
N ARG A 525 -6.57 6.86 -17.78
CA ARG A 525 -7.08 5.64 -18.41
C ARG A 525 -5.93 4.85 -19.03
N LYS A 526 -6.22 3.66 -19.54
CA LYS A 526 -5.23 2.90 -20.32
C LYS A 526 -4.73 3.76 -21.48
N LEU A 527 -3.42 3.74 -21.70
CA LEU A 527 -2.77 4.52 -22.76
C LEU A 527 -3.36 4.21 -24.15
N GLU A 528 -3.63 2.94 -24.43
CA GLU A 528 -4.29 2.49 -25.67
C GLU A 528 -5.64 3.19 -25.91
N VAL A 529 -6.46 3.34 -24.85
CA VAL A 529 -7.77 4.01 -24.96
C VAL A 529 -7.58 5.47 -25.32
N ARG A 530 -6.63 6.14 -24.68
CA ARG A 530 -6.34 7.55 -24.94
C ARG A 530 -5.81 7.78 -26.35
N PHE A 531 -4.95 6.89 -26.83
CA PHE A 531 -4.43 6.94 -28.18
C PHE A 531 -5.55 6.79 -29.24
N LYS A 532 -6.45 5.82 -29.06
CA LYS A 532 -7.61 5.65 -29.93
C LYS A 532 -8.50 6.90 -29.98
N GLU A 533 -8.61 7.64 -28.88
CA GLU A 533 -9.34 8.92 -28.87
C GLU A 533 -8.67 10.00 -29.70
N HIS A 534 -7.33 10.13 -29.65
CA HIS A 534 -6.58 11.06 -30.51
C HIS A 534 -6.83 10.76 -31.98
N LEU A 535 -6.75 9.49 -32.39
CA LEU A 535 -7.00 9.08 -33.76
C LEU A 535 -8.46 9.30 -34.17
N ALA A 536 -9.41 8.98 -33.28
CA ALA A 536 -10.85 9.16 -33.58
C ALA A 536 -11.21 10.65 -33.75
N ALA A 537 -10.55 11.55 -33.03
CA ALA A 537 -10.76 12.99 -33.19
C ALA A 537 -10.39 13.47 -34.59
N GLY A 538 -9.29 12.97 -35.15
CA GLY A 538 -8.91 13.24 -36.56
C GLY A 538 -9.87 12.62 -37.57
N LYS A 539 -10.18 11.31 -37.41
CA LYS A 539 -11.06 10.57 -38.33
C LYS A 539 -12.48 11.14 -38.40
N ARG A 540 -13.09 11.53 -37.29
CA ARG A 540 -14.46 12.11 -37.24
C ARG A 540 -14.60 13.39 -38.04
N LEU A 541 -13.53 14.18 -38.13
CA LEU A 541 -13.51 15.42 -38.89
C LEU A 541 -13.22 15.15 -40.37
N ALA A 542 -12.40 14.14 -40.68
CA ALA A 542 -12.14 13.70 -42.05
C ALA A 542 -13.41 13.11 -42.73
N SER A 543 -14.20 12.31 -41.99
CA SER A 543 -15.43 11.68 -42.53
C SER A 543 -16.61 12.65 -42.75
N LYS A 544 -16.59 13.83 -42.14
CA LYS A 544 -17.60 14.89 -42.34
C LYS A 544 -17.29 15.82 -43.53
N ARG A 545 -16.37 15.46 -44.41
CA ARG A 545 -16.03 16.23 -45.62
C ARG A 545 -17.21 16.25 -46.58
N LYS A 546 -17.94 17.38 -46.65
CA LYS A 546 -18.64 17.82 -47.83
C LYS A 546 -17.65 18.57 -48.75
N PRO A 547 -17.73 18.42 -50.09
CA PRO A 547 -16.68 18.92 -51.01
C PRO A 547 -16.50 20.45 -51.09
N GLN A 548 -17.29 21.26 -50.38
CA GLN A 548 -17.36 22.72 -50.60
C GLN A 548 -17.07 23.62 -49.38
N GLU A 549 -16.55 23.11 -48.26
CA GLU A 549 -16.23 23.98 -47.11
C GLU A 549 -14.72 24.13 -46.91
N ASN A 550 -14.27 25.38 -46.66
CA ASN A 550 -12.88 25.77 -46.44
C ASN A 550 -12.18 24.87 -45.40
N SER A 551 -11.09 24.22 -45.82
CA SER A 551 -10.35 23.22 -45.07
C SER A 551 -9.78 23.74 -43.70
N THR A 552 -9.48 25.04 -43.60
CA THR A 552 -8.90 25.69 -42.42
C THR A 552 -9.87 25.78 -41.22
N LEU A 553 -11.16 26.08 -41.45
CA LEU A 553 -12.17 26.19 -40.38
C LEU A 553 -12.51 24.88 -39.66
N LYS A 554 -12.20 23.72 -40.25
CA LYS A 554 -12.47 22.40 -39.66
C LYS A 554 -11.31 21.87 -38.83
N VAL A 555 -10.10 22.26 -39.16
CA VAL A 555 -8.88 21.92 -38.38
C VAL A 555 -8.93 22.59 -37.02
N ASP A 556 -9.39 23.83 -36.93
CA ASP A 556 -9.53 24.56 -35.67
C ASP A 556 -10.59 23.99 -34.72
N LYS A 557 -11.55 23.22 -35.22
CA LYS A 557 -12.55 22.48 -34.40
C LYS A 557 -12.04 21.17 -33.81
N CYS A 558 -10.81 20.74 -34.16
CA CYS A 558 -10.22 19.54 -33.61
C CYS A 558 -9.67 19.77 -32.21
N ARG A 559 -10.29 19.10 -31.21
CA ARG A 559 -9.87 19.19 -29.79
C ARG A 559 -8.58 18.41 -29.45
N SER A 560 -7.93 17.82 -30.44
CA SER A 560 -6.72 17.02 -30.27
C SER A 560 -5.61 17.55 -31.16
N SER A 561 -4.54 18.08 -30.58
CA SER A 561 -3.37 18.55 -31.34
C SER A 561 -2.77 17.47 -32.23
N VAL A 562 -2.77 16.20 -31.79
CA VAL A 562 -2.36 15.04 -32.61
C VAL A 562 -3.33 14.82 -33.77
N GLY A 563 -4.64 14.88 -33.51
CA GLY A 563 -5.66 14.76 -34.54
C GLY A 563 -5.59 15.91 -35.55
N LYS A 564 -5.30 17.14 -35.10
CA LYS A 564 -5.07 18.32 -35.93
C LYS A 564 -3.86 18.12 -36.85
N HIS A 565 -2.74 17.69 -36.28
CA HIS A 565 -1.52 17.37 -37.03
C HIS A 565 -1.76 16.32 -38.15
N ILE A 566 -2.47 15.22 -37.82
CA ILE A 566 -2.82 14.18 -38.81
C ILE A 566 -3.67 14.76 -39.96
N LEU A 567 -4.61 15.66 -39.64
CA LEU A 567 -5.45 16.30 -40.65
C LEU A 567 -4.70 17.29 -41.55
N GLU A 568 -3.74 18.02 -41.00
CA GLU A 568 -2.94 19.03 -41.71
C GLU A 568 -1.88 18.39 -42.60
N THR A 569 -1.20 17.35 -42.10
CA THR A 569 -0.01 16.78 -42.75
C THR A 569 -0.29 15.49 -43.52
N GLY A 570 -1.38 14.77 -43.20
CA GLY A 570 -1.65 13.44 -43.72
C GLY A 570 -0.75 12.33 -43.15
N HIS A 571 0.10 12.64 -42.17
CA HIS A 571 1.00 11.67 -41.55
C HIS A 571 0.19 10.59 -40.81
N GLN A 572 0.62 9.33 -40.94
CA GLN A 572 0.01 8.22 -40.22
C GLN A 572 0.79 7.99 -38.92
N ILE A 573 0.07 7.89 -37.80
CA ILE A 573 0.62 7.62 -36.48
C ILE A 573 0.00 6.32 -35.98
N GLY A 574 0.84 5.34 -35.62
CA GLY A 574 0.46 4.02 -35.12
C GLY A 574 0.61 3.84 -33.62
N LEU A 575 0.24 2.64 -33.14
CA LEU A 575 0.40 2.28 -31.71
C LEU A 575 1.88 2.14 -31.30
N GLU A 576 2.76 1.91 -32.22
CA GLU A 576 4.21 1.86 -32.06
C GLU A 576 4.83 3.22 -31.79
N ASP A 577 4.18 4.31 -32.22
CA ASP A 577 4.66 5.69 -32.08
C ASP A 577 4.31 6.31 -30.73
N ILE A 578 3.55 5.59 -29.89
CA ILE A 578 3.22 6.03 -28.55
C ILE A 578 4.05 5.30 -27.50
N SER A 579 4.62 6.03 -26.58
CA SER A 579 5.40 5.49 -25.47
C SER A 579 4.96 6.06 -24.13
N LEU A 580 5.03 5.22 -23.08
CA LEU A 580 4.79 5.66 -21.71
C LEU A 580 6.09 6.23 -21.12
N VAL A 581 6.09 7.53 -20.82
CA VAL A 581 7.23 8.22 -20.23
C VAL A 581 7.28 8.00 -18.71
N ARG A 582 6.13 8.16 -18.05
CA ARG A 582 6.01 7.96 -16.60
C ARG A 582 4.71 7.26 -16.23
N ASN A 583 4.82 6.20 -15.44
CA ASN A 583 3.65 5.53 -14.89
C ASN A 583 3.21 6.26 -13.60
N ILE A 584 2.08 6.94 -13.62
CA ILE A 584 1.51 7.65 -12.49
C ILE A 584 0.06 7.18 -12.28
N ASN A 585 -0.27 6.73 -11.08
CA ASN A 585 -1.60 6.22 -10.73
C ASN A 585 -2.34 7.12 -9.71
N SER A 586 -1.89 8.35 -9.51
CA SER A 586 -2.40 9.27 -8.48
C SER A 586 -3.36 10.29 -9.07
N ARG A 587 -4.44 10.63 -8.35
CA ARG A 587 -5.34 11.77 -8.64
C ARG A 587 -4.81 13.10 -8.08
N SER A 588 -3.51 13.28 -8.01
CA SER A 588 -2.89 14.47 -7.42
C SER A 588 -2.35 15.43 -8.48
N PHE A 589 -2.05 16.64 -8.08
CA PHE A 589 -1.30 17.62 -8.88
C PHE A 589 0.01 17.09 -9.48
N LYS A 590 0.48 15.90 -9.03
CA LYS A 590 1.66 15.22 -9.60
C LYS A 590 1.49 14.91 -11.09
N PHE A 591 0.27 14.64 -11.56
CA PHE A 591 0.00 14.44 -12.98
C PHE A 591 0.29 15.69 -13.80
N ASP A 592 -0.30 16.80 -13.40
CA ASP A 592 -0.18 18.07 -14.13
C ASP A 592 1.26 18.58 -14.10
N VAL A 593 1.93 18.46 -12.94
CA VAL A 593 3.34 18.87 -12.78
C VAL A 593 4.27 17.98 -13.61
N ALA A 594 4.00 16.66 -13.65
CA ALA A 594 4.83 15.74 -14.43
C ALA A 594 4.69 15.96 -15.93
N GLU A 595 3.46 16.20 -16.43
CA GLU A 595 3.23 16.58 -17.83
C GLU A 595 3.97 17.87 -18.18
N SER A 596 3.78 18.92 -17.38
CA SER A 596 4.45 20.20 -17.58
C SER A 596 5.98 20.08 -17.57
N LEU A 597 6.54 19.22 -16.70
CA LEU A 597 7.97 18.95 -16.67
C LEU A 597 8.48 18.25 -17.93
N GLU A 598 7.74 17.26 -18.44
CA GLU A 598 8.13 16.57 -19.66
C GLU A 598 7.98 17.46 -20.90
N ILE A 599 6.98 18.36 -20.95
CA ILE A 599 6.83 19.38 -21.99
C ILE A 599 8.04 20.35 -21.92
N TYR A 600 8.42 20.82 -20.73
CA TYR A 600 9.56 21.71 -20.53
C TYR A 600 10.89 21.13 -21.06
N LYS A 601 11.07 19.81 -21.02
CA LYS A 601 12.27 19.13 -21.52
C LYS A 601 12.36 19.02 -23.03
N GLN A 602 11.26 19.23 -23.76
CA GLN A 602 11.24 19.17 -25.22
C GLN A 602 11.56 20.55 -25.82
N ALA A 603 12.19 20.56 -26.99
CA ALA A 603 12.39 21.79 -27.72
C ALA A 603 11.05 22.33 -28.24
N SER A 604 10.77 23.62 -28.03
CA SER A 604 9.49 24.24 -28.42
C SER A 604 9.17 24.10 -29.89
N SER A 605 10.19 24.04 -30.76
CA SER A 605 10.05 23.87 -32.21
C SER A 605 9.55 22.48 -32.63
N SER A 606 9.70 21.47 -31.79
CA SER A 606 9.29 20.09 -32.06
C SER A 606 8.00 19.68 -31.36
N LEU A 607 7.32 20.58 -30.67
CA LEU A 607 6.13 20.27 -29.86
C LEU A 607 4.83 20.54 -30.62
N LEU A 608 3.93 19.55 -30.58
CA LEU A 608 2.52 19.69 -31.00
C LEU A 608 1.62 20.25 -29.90
N ASN A 609 2.09 20.33 -28.67
CA ASN A 609 1.32 20.89 -27.57
C ASN A 609 0.99 22.38 -27.82
N GLU A 610 -0.27 22.74 -27.60
CA GLU A 610 -0.71 24.16 -27.69
C GLU A 610 -0.11 24.98 -26.55
N ASP A 611 -0.04 24.40 -25.34
CA ASP A 611 0.64 24.96 -24.18
C ASP A 611 2.15 24.67 -24.30
N LYS A 612 2.90 25.66 -24.80
CA LYS A 612 4.35 25.57 -25.02
C LYS A 612 5.18 26.01 -23.81
N GLY A 613 4.53 26.25 -22.67
CA GLY A 613 5.24 26.44 -21.41
C GLY A 613 5.36 27.84 -20.87
N ASP A 614 4.48 28.76 -21.25
CA ASP A 614 4.31 30.01 -20.53
C ASP A 614 3.79 29.70 -19.11
N GLY A 615 4.66 29.89 -18.10
CA GLY A 615 4.34 29.67 -16.69
C GLY A 615 4.92 28.39 -16.05
N PHE A 616 5.96 27.82 -16.64
CA PHE A 616 6.67 26.69 -16.00
C PHE A 616 7.28 27.06 -14.66
N SER A 617 7.25 26.11 -13.73
CA SER A 617 7.88 26.28 -12.42
C SER A 617 9.38 26.55 -12.54
N LYS A 618 9.86 27.54 -11.75
CA LYS A 618 11.31 27.85 -11.62
C LYS A 618 12.13 26.62 -11.19
N LEU A 619 11.48 25.59 -10.61
CA LEU A 619 12.15 24.36 -10.20
C LEU A 619 12.55 23.49 -11.40
N PHE A 620 11.90 23.65 -12.57
CA PHE A 620 12.15 22.79 -13.73
C PHE A 620 13.55 22.99 -14.33
N GLN A 621 14.18 24.16 -14.15
CA GLN A 621 15.56 24.43 -14.56
C GLN A 621 16.59 23.44 -13.93
N PHE A 622 16.23 22.77 -12.85
CA PHE A 622 17.11 21.78 -12.19
C PHE A 622 16.97 20.36 -12.75
N ALA A 623 15.96 20.10 -13.58
CA ALA A 623 15.75 18.78 -14.21
C ALA A 623 16.80 18.47 -15.28
N ASP A 624 17.31 19.47 -16.00
CA ASP A 624 18.18 19.33 -17.19
C ASP A 624 19.68 19.20 -16.89
N ARG A 625 20.11 19.33 -15.64
CA ARG A 625 21.55 19.37 -15.31
C ARG A 625 22.32 18.09 -15.68
N ASN A 626 21.65 16.95 -15.83
CA ASN A 626 22.30 15.67 -16.17
C ASN A 626 22.44 15.42 -17.69
N HIS A 627 21.81 16.22 -18.56
CA HIS A 627 21.92 16.05 -20.02
C HIS A 627 22.89 17.02 -20.69
N LYS A 628 23.24 18.15 -20.05
CA LYS A 628 24.14 19.16 -20.63
C LYS A 628 25.64 18.93 -20.36
N SER A 629 25.99 17.98 -19.49
CA SER A 629 27.40 17.66 -19.21
C SER A 629 28.08 16.75 -20.27
N GLN A 630 27.37 16.36 -21.33
CA GLN A 630 27.96 15.53 -22.41
C GLN A 630 28.24 16.27 -23.72
N ASN A 631 27.91 17.57 -23.85
CA ASN A 631 28.17 18.33 -25.08
C ASN A 631 28.58 19.77 -24.82
N ILE A 632 29.67 20.01 -24.09
CA ILE A 632 30.44 21.26 -24.17
C ILE A 632 31.90 20.87 -24.11
N ASP A 633 32.40 20.44 -25.25
CA ASP A 633 33.81 20.54 -25.61
C ASP A 633 33.97 21.86 -26.35
N THR A 634 34.38 22.90 -25.65
CA THR A 634 34.88 24.13 -26.24
C THR A 634 36.11 24.55 -25.46
N GLY A 635 37.24 24.31 -26.13
CA GLY A 635 38.56 24.72 -25.67
C GLY A 635 38.68 26.17 -25.23
N ARG A 636 39.13 26.32 -23.99
CA ARG A 636 40.02 27.42 -23.52
C ARG A 636 40.83 26.94 -22.33
N PRO A 637 42.12 27.21 -22.28
CA PRO A 637 42.97 26.78 -21.19
C PRO A 637 42.74 27.61 -19.93
N VAL A 638 42.46 26.99 -18.81
CA VAL A 638 42.46 27.65 -17.50
C VAL A 638 43.72 27.29 -16.76
N HIS A 639 44.46 28.32 -16.38
CA HIS A 639 45.64 28.26 -15.53
C HIS A 639 45.37 27.46 -14.22
N THR A 640 46.24 26.48 -14.01
CA THR A 640 46.37 25.72 -12.77
C THR A 640 47.05 26.57 -11.71
N THR A 641 46.37 26.82 -10.62
CA THR A 641 46.97 27.17 -9.33
C THR A 641 46.79 25.97 -8.40
N GLN A 642 47.93 25.35 -8.08
CA GLN A 642 48.03 24.25 -7.12
C GLN A 642 47.71 24.79 -5.71
N VAL A 643 46.79 24.12 -5.02
CA VAL A 643 46.72 24.17 -3.56
C VAL A 643 46.80 22.74 -3.04
N GLU A 644 47.90 22.46 -2.41
CA GLU A 644 48.15 21.22 -1.66
C GLU A 644 47.20 21.15 -0.44
N HIS A 645 46.44 20.08 -0.34
CA HIS A 645 45.84 19.65 0.93
C HIS A 645 46.18 18.20 1.27
N ARG A 646 46.84 18.08 2.42
CA ARG A 646 47.33 16.90 3.11
C ARG A 646 46.32 15.74 3.16
N LYS A 647 46.77 14.58 2.73
CA LYS A 647 46.17 13.28 2.98
C LYS A 647 46.21 12.93 4.48
N LYS A 648 45.07 12.71 5.10
CA LYS A 648 44.97 11.82 6.25
C LYS A 648 44.35 10.49 5.81
N LYS A 649 45.19 9.45 5.94
CA LYS A 649 44.81 8.05 5.82
C LYS A 649 43.81 7.70 6.91
N GLN A 650 42.65 7.15 6.54
CA GLN A 650 41.88 6.27 7.40
C GLN A 650 41.55 5.01 6.61
N THR A 651 42.28 3.98 6.93
CA THR A 651 42.00 2.58 6.61
C THR A 651 40.85 2.10 7.46
N SER A 652 39.73 1.70 6.84
CA SER A 652 38.79 0.79 7.46
C SER A 652 38.54 -0.38 6.54
N ILE A 653 39.00 -1.51 6.98
CA ILE A 653 38.92 -2.82 6.38
C ILE A 653 37.48 -3.32 6.45
N VAL A 654 36.89 -3.62 5.32
CA VAL A 654 35.65 -4.42 5.24
C VAL A 654 36.05 -5.89 5.28
N ARG A 655 35.83 -6.54 6.41
CA ARG A 655 35.75 -8.00 6.52
C ARG A 655 34.28 -8.33 6.90
N TYR A 656 33.58 -8.93 5.99
CA TYR A 656 32.40 -9.76 6.31
C TYR A 656 32.15 -10.71 5.14
N LEU A 657 32.49 -11.95 5.35
CA LEU A 657 31.81 -13.15 4.89
C LEU A 657 32.64 -14.37 5.31
N ARG A 658 32.31 -14.93 6.43
CA ARG A 658 32.44 -16.37 6.75
C ARG A 658 31.65 -16.61 8.05
N TYR A 659 30.60 -17.35 7.98
CA TYR A 659 30.12 -18.15 9.06
C TYR A 659 29.97 -19.57 8.54
N ASP A 660 30.92 -20.41 8.98
CA ASP A 660 30.77 -21.83 9.06
C ASP A 660 30.17 -22.16 10.45
N SER A 661 29.36 -23.23 10.49
CA SER A 661 28.72 -23.94 11.60
C SER A 661 27.53 -23.27 12.27
#